data_33b326b8aaca73713a389769a1b677a7
#
_entry.id   33b326b8aaca73713a389769a1b677a7
#
_cell.length_a   1.000
_cell.length_b   1.000
_cell.length_c   1.000
_cell.angle_alpha   90.00
_cell.angle_beta   90.00
_cell.angle_gamma   90.00
#
_symmetry.space_group_name_H-M   'P 1'
#
loop_
_entity.id
_entity.type
_entity.pdbx_description
1 polymer ?
#
loop_
_entity_poly.entity_id
_entity_poly.type
_entity_poly.pdbx_seq_one_letter_code
_entity_poly.pdbx_strand_id
1 'polypeptide(L)'
;MKDRMRRVAIATALAAIALMPATAAAQGVGSALEVRQSLGELRSWLAGSGFGEGWDTYLQNNDLAAQLDLASDPAAQVDMNVLQMVLAKYSGTSNGLQMRRFVAVREALAGWISNLSQPGLDALADQARQAAGNFAGPDEASLAAAAARVNESGGRLQRFMAGGGTADGWRSYLNWDALQLTLAAPLPDVEVLQTAADQFESGYDGLQLPMFADYGAALRHYTQLQLIAQDPNAQGEYARRMGELANAIVSYQQSADAGAMQSVAEQINWLESRGLASDLTMQIRDRLWLPNLIFHVSPSLATAGFTESVNEVSDVTDVILGTSIQGKARTVGDVHARLVPAEGRAVFENIFVGTTYSNTMGYNRGIVINSDGTTKFTATKQFSFDEYGFTGFGSNAQAQTYSNTNWIDVGKKHPWIRGLVTRVAERKVHQSRPEADFIASRHAEDRIEEQMDLNADERLAQANRDYYEKFRKPLLDKGLFPQTFDARSSAAGLLFVMRQYEQGGIAATTSPPDLAASDDIVVSAHESAINATMSAMLAGRTVNRDEFIEEIGELLGEVPEQMVPPEDERSWTIKFAPVDPVTVRADGELVTLVIRGLSFYSEGDEPDNVPMNITVKYRFVQNPAGFQPGDVVARREDLTALPPDYQEGQVLPLAITGLARRLRTNFGKTFKEELIAESRPLPDRWAQAGDMWLHNVKTTPGWLVFGWKAAPSQVPDVPTAIVVEEE
;
A
#
# COMPACT_ATOMS: atom_id res chain seq x y z
N MET A 1 -15.78 19.18 18.63
CA MET A 1 -16.32 18.77 17.33
C MET A 1 -15.25 18.69 16.25
N LYS A 2 -14.30 19.63 16.13
CA LYS A 2 -13.15 19.53 15.18
C LYS A 2 -12.17 18.40 15.48
N ASP A 3 -11.94 18.03 16.74
CA ASP A 3 -11.04 16.93 17.12
C ASP A 3 -11.64 15.53 16.92
N ARG A 4 -12.97 15.37 16.97
CA ARG A 4 -13.63 14.12 16.61
C ARG A 4 -13.56 13.83 15.11
N MET A 5 -13.64 14.87 14.27
CA MET A 5 -13.54 14.73 12.81
C MET A 5 -12.13 14.38 12.34
N ARG A 6 -11.08 14.82 13.06
CA ARG A 6 -9.68 14.45 12.72
C ARG A 6 -9.35 12.99 12.99
N ARG A 7 -9.92 12.39 14.03
CA ARG A 7 -9.64 11.00 14.43
C ARG A 7 -10.33 9.97 13.54
N VAL A 8 -11.48 10.29 12.94
CA VAL A 8 -12.20 9.43 11.99
C VAL A 8 -11.43 9.24 10.70
N ALA A 9 -10.74 10.27 10.19
CA ALA A 9 -9.96 10.19 8.94
C ALA A 9 -8.77 9.21 9.01
N ILE A 10 -8.20 8.96 10.20
CA ILE A 10 -7.03 8.10 10.40
C ILE A 10 -7.43 6.62 10.51
N ALA A 11 -8.48 6.34 11.29
CA ALA A 11 -9.03 5.00 11.42
C ALA A 11 -9.46 4.44 10.06
N THR A 12 -9.84 5.30 9.15
CA THR A 12 -10.32 4.88 7.83
C THR A 12 -9.19 4.72 6.83
N ALA A 13 -8.08 5.44 6.93
CA ALA A 13 -6.90 5.14 6.12
C ALA A 13 -6.28 3.80 6.55
N LEU A 14 -6.25 3.47 7.84
CA LEU A 14 -5.74 2.20 8.38
C LEU A 14 -6.79 1.08 8.37
N ALA A 15 -8.07 1.37 8.62
CA ALA A 15 -9.16 0.43 8.34
C ALA A 15 -9.39 0.28 6.84
N ALA A 16 -9.12 1.29 6.01
CA ALA A 16 -9.03 1.12 4.57
C ALA A 16 -7.83 0.25 4.18
N ILE A 17 -6.72 0.29 4.90
CA ILE A 17 -5.56 -0.59 4.67
C ILE A 17 -5.73 -1.95 5.37
N ALA A 18 -6.35 -2.01 6.54
CA ALA A 18 -6.78 -3.28 7.18
C ALA A 18 -8.08 -3.85 6.58
N LEU A 19 -8.75 -3.12 5.71
CA LEU A 19 -10.08 -3.42 5.18
C LEU A 19 -10.15 -3.32 3.65
N MET A 20 -9.03 -3.45 2.90
CA MET A 20 -9.06 -3.33 1.44
C MET A 20 -8.87 -4.68 0.73
N PRO A 21 -9.67 -5.01 -0.22
CA PRO A 21 -9.89 -6.30 -0.84
C PRO A 21 -9.33 -6.56 -2.21
N ALA A 22 -9.06 -7.81 -2.50
CA ALA A 22 -8.57 -8.28 -3.78
C ALA A 22 -9.63 -9.04 -4.58
N THR A 23 -9.78 -8.76 -5.83
CA THR A 23 -10.27 -9.74 -6.77
C THR A 23 -9.40 -9.79 -8.02
N ALA A 24 -9.37 -10.96 -8.56
CA ALA A 24 -8.80 -11.42 -9.80
C ALA A 24 -7.27 -11.57 -9.82
N ALA A 25 -6.93 -12.83 -9.96
CA ALA A 25 -5.64 -13.32 -10.41
C ALA A 25 -4.47 -12.99 -9.49
N ALA A 26 -4.34 -13.77 -8.43
CA ALA A 26 -3.03 -14.19 -7.97
C ALA A 26 -2.36 -15.12 -9.02
N GLN A 27 -2.42 -14.71 -10.27
CA GLN A 27 -1.50 -15.15 -11.29
C GLN A 27 -0.45 -14.06 -11.34
N GLY A 28 0.81 -14.42 -11.14
CA GLY A 28 1.91 -13.52 -10.91
C GLY A 28 1.90 -12.32 -11.84
N VAL A 29 2.24 -11.17 -11.27
CA VAL A 29 2.49 -9.93 -12.01
C VAL A 29 3.34 -10.20 -13.22
N GLY A 30 2.90 -9.69 -14.39
CA GLY A 30 3.54 -9.99 -15.67
C GLY A 30 3.25 -11.42 -16.14
N SER A 31 2.04 -11.89 -16.06
CA SER A 31 1.61 -13.19 -16.59
C SER A 31 1.20 -13.10 -18.06
N ALA A 32 1.29 -14.21 -18.79
CA ALA A 32 0.74 -14.32 -20.14
C ALA A 32 -0.76 -13.96 -20.19
N LEU A 33 -1.50 -14.20 -19.11
CA LEU A 33 -2.92 -13.86 -19.01
C LEU A 33 -3.16 -12.35 -19.02
N GLU A 34 -2.38 -11.61 -18.27
CA GLU A 34 -2.47 -10.15 -18.19
C GLU A 34 -2.16 -9.50 -19.55
N VAL A 35 -1.12 -9.99 -20.23
CA VAL A 35 -0.83 -9.58 -21.61
C VAL A 35 -1.98 -9.91 -22.55
N ARG A 36 -2.57 -11.09 -22.42
CA ARG A 36 -3.74 -11.53 -23.22
C ARG A 36 -4.95 -10.63 -23.01
N GLN A 37 -5.21 -10.27 -21.76
CA GLN A 37 -6.32 -9.37 -21.41
C GLN A 37 -6.11 -7.98 -22.00
N SER A 38 -4.94 -7.37 -21.74
CA SER A 38 -4.60 -6.03 -22.25
C SER A 38 -4.59 -5.97 -23.77
N LEU A 39 -4.09 -7.01 -24.43
CA LEU A 39 -4.12 -7.14 -25.89
C LEU A 39 -5.53 -7.27 -26.42
N GLY A 40 -6.40 -8.03 -25.74
CA GLY A 40 -7.82 -8.17 -26.08
C GLY A 40 -8.58 -6.85 -26.01
N GLU A 41 -8.36 -6.06 -24.96
CA GLU A 41 -8.94 -4.72 -24.80
C GLU A 41 -8.46 -3.75 -25.88
N LEU A 42 -7.16 -3.79 -26.21
CA LEU A 42 -6.58 -2.99 -27.29
C LEU A 42 -7.22 -3.35 -28.64
N ARG A 43 -7.28 -4.63 -28.97
CA ARG A 43 -7.88 -5.11 -30.24
C ARG A 43 -9.36 -4.76 -30.36
N SER A 44 -10.13 -4.91 -29.29
CA SER A 44 -11.55 -4.54 -29.27
C SER A 44 -11.76 -3.04 -29.55
N TRP A 45 -10.89 -2.20 -29.03
CA TRP A 45 -10.93 -0.77 -29.30
C TRP A 45 -10.49 -0.42 -30.73
N LEU A 46 -9.43 -1.06 -31.21
CA LEU A 46 -8.91 -0.85 -32.57
C LEU A 46 -9.91 -1.28 -33.65
N ALA A 47 -10.69 -2.33 -33.41
CA ALA A 47 -11.71 -2.81 -34.34
C ALA A 47 -12.78 -1.74 -34.69
N GLY A 48 -13.05 -0.81 -33.73
CA GLY A 48 -13.96 0.33 -33.95
C GLY A 48 -13.33 1.54 -34.63
N SER A 49 -11.99 1.56 -34.83
CA SER A 49 -11.25 2.76 -35.24
C SER A 49 -10.94 2.85 -36.74
N GLY A 50 -11.12 1.80 -37.53
CA GLY A 50 -10.72 1.72 -38.92
C GLY A 50 -9.21 1.61 -39.19
N PHE A 51 -8.38 1.67 -38.14
CA PHE A 51 -6.92 1.57 -38.21
C PHE A 51 -6.36 0.28 -37.59
N GLY A 52 -7.24 -0.63 -37.17
CA GLY A 52 -6.90 -1.83 -36.41
C GLY A 52 -5.87 -2.72 -37.08
N GLU A 53 -6.06 -3.07 -38.36
CA GLU A 53 -5.14 -3.93 -39.12
C GLU A 53 -3.72 -3.30 -39.25
N GLY A 54 -3.65 -1.97 -39.40
CA GLY A 54 -2.37 -1.25 -39.48
C GLY A 54 -1.60 -1.34 -38.19
N TRP A 55 -2.27 -1.16 -37.05
CA TRP A 55 -1.64 -1.26 -35.72
C TRP A 55 -1.28 -2.71 -35.37
N ASP A 56 -2.15 -3.69 -35.66
CA ASP A 56 -1.85 -5.11 -35.43
C ASP A 56 -0.61 -5.58 -36.20
N THR A 57 -0.49 -5.12 -37.47
CA THR A 57 0.69 -5.42 -38.30
C THR A 57 1.94 -4.71 -37.79
N TYR A 58 1.85 -3.41 -37.49
CA TYR A 58 3.00 -2.61 -37.02
C TYR A 58 3.55 -3.14 -35.70
N LEU A 59 2.69 -3.46 -34.75
CA LEU A 59 3.04 -3.92 -33.41
C LEU A 59 3.30 -5.42 -33.32
N GLN A 60 3.08 -6.15 -34.42
CA GLN A 60 3.22 -7.61 -34.45
C GLN A 60 2.33 -8.33 -33.43
N ASN A 61 1.10 -7.83 -33.23
CA ASN A 61 0.17 -8.38 -32.25
C ASN A 61 -0.22 -9.83 -32.51
N ASN A 62 -0.13 -10.30 -33.77
CA ASN A 62 -0.39 -11.70 -34.11
C ASN A 62 0.76 -12.61 -33.63
N ASP A 63 2.00 -12.14 -33.69
CA ASP A 63 3.16 -12.87 -33.16
C ASP A 63 3.07 -12.94 -31.63
N LEU A 64 2.68 -11.84 -30.98
CA LEU A 64 2.42 -11.83 -29.53
C LEU A 64 1.31 -12.82 -29.15
N ALA A 65 0.18 -12.83 -29.89
CA ALA A 65 -0.90 -13.77 -29.64
C ALA A 65 -0.46 -15.22 -29.78
N ALA A 66 0.37 -15.53 -30.78
CA ALA A 66 0.93 -16.87 -30.94
C ALA A 66 1.82 -17.28 -29.75
N GLN A 67 2.63 -16.35 -29.20
CA GLN A 67 3.42 -16.64 -28.00
C GLN A 67 2.54 -16.83 -26.75
N LEU A 68 1.43 -16.08 -26.64
CA LEU A 68 0.46 -16.26 -25.57
C LEU A 68 -0.26 -17.61 -25.64
N ASP A 69 -0.51 -18.12 -26.86
CA ASP A 69 -1.09 -19.45 -27.05
C ASP A 69 -0.10 -20.56 -26.67
N LEU A 70 1.20 -20.41 -27.03
CA LEU A 70 2.27 -21.30 -26.57
C LEU A 70 2.39 -21.30 -25.04
N ALA A 71 2.29 -20.13 -24.39
CA ALA A 71 2.33 -20.04 -22.93
C ALA A 71 1.17 -20.77 -22.21
N SER A 72 0.13 -21.15 -22.91
CA SER A 72 -0.98 -21.94 -22.36
C SER A 72 -0.71 -23.46 -22.38
N ASP A 73 0.34 -23.91 -23.07
CA ASP A 73 0.78 -25.30 -23.12
C ASP A 73 2.03 -25.49 -22.24
N PRO A 74 1.97 -26.25 -21.13
CA PRO A 74 3.12 -26.48 -20.24
C PRO A 74 4.33 -27.13 -20.92
N ALA A 75 4.12 -27.79 -22.05
CA ALA A 75 5.21 -28.44 -22.81
C ALA A 75 5.85 -27.53 -23.88
N ALA A 76 5.25 -26.38 -24.17
CA ALA A 76 5.74 -25.46 -25.18
C ALA A 76 6.67 -24.41 -24.56
N GLN A 77 7.68 -24.00 -25.34
CA GLN A 77 8.57 -22.90 -24.94
C GLN A 77 8.22 -21.63 -25.69
N VAL A 78 8.12 -20.54 -24.95
CA VAL A 78 7.91 -19.19 -25.47
C VAL A 78 9.22 -18.62 -26.01
N ASP A 79 9.17 -18.00 -27.20
CA ASP A 79 10.36 -17.37 -27.80
C ASP A 79 10.57 -15.95 -27.23
N MET A 80 11.55 -15.82 -26.34
CA MET A 80 11.91 -14.54 -25.71
C MET A 80 12.33 -13.46 -26.72
N ASN A 81 12.93 -13.82 -27.86
CA ASN A 81 13.34 -12.85 -28.88
C ASN A 81 12.11 -12.21 -29.54
N VAL A 82 11.07 -13.00 -29.79
CA VAL A 82 9.80 -12.49 -30.32
C VAL A 82 9.15 -11.53 -29.33
N LEU A 83 9.08 -11.88 -28.04
CA LEU A 83 8.52 -11.02 -27.03
C LEU A 83 9.29 -9.69 -26.89
N GLN A 84 10.62 -9.74 -26.85
CA GLN A 84 11.46 -8.54 -26.79
C GLN A 84 11.30 -7.64 -28.03
N MET A 85 11.21 -8.25 -29.21
CA MET A 85 10.97 -7.53 -30.47
C MET A 85 9.61 -6.82 -30.45
N VAL A 86 8.55 -7.48 -29.99
CA VAL A 86 7.22 -6.89 -29.82
C VAL A 86 7.26 -5.76 -28.79
N LEU A 87 7.89 -5.98 -27.64
CA LEU A 87 8.05 -4.93 -26.60
C LEU A 87 8.76 -3.68 -27.16
N ALA A 88 9.80 -3.88 -27.98
CA ALA A 88 10.49 -2.76 -28.63
C ALA A 88 9.57 -1.97 -29.58
N LYS A 89 8.62 -2.62 -30.26
CA LYS A 89 7.60 -1.93 -31.07
C LYS A 89 6.65 -1.07 -30.23
N TYR A 90 6.18 -1.60 -29.11
CA TYR A 90 5.33 -0.86 -28.15
C TYR A 90 6.08 0.28 -27.45
N SER A 91 7.39 0.20 -27.34
CA SER A 91 8.29 1.21 -26.75
C SER A 91 8.77 2.27 -27.73
N GLY A 92 8.36 2.20 -29.00
CA GLY A 92 8.75 3.13 -30.05
C GLY A 92 8.21 4.55 -29.84
N THR A 93 8.69 5.47 -30.70
CA THR A 93 8.33 6.91 -30.65
C THR A 93 7.15 7.27 -31.54
N SER A 94 6.46 6.31 -32.15
CA SER A 94 5.32 6.57 -33.04
C SER A 94 4.17 7.25 -32.30
N ASN A 95 3.58 8.26 -32.94
CA ASN A 95 2.43 8.98 -32.39
C ASN A 95 1.26 8.01 -32.09
N GLY A 96 0.73 8.08 -30.88
CA GLY A 96 -0.36 7.23 -30.42
C GLY A 96 0.06 6.11 -29.48
N LEU A 97 1.33 5.68 -29.46
CA LEU A 97 1.82 4.64 -28.53
C LEU A 97 1.77 5.06 -27.06
N GLN A 98 1.60 6.36 -26.79
CA GLN A 98 1.42 6.87 -25.43
C GLN A 98 -0.04 6.78 -24.95
N MET A 99 -0.98 6.38 -25.83
CA MET A 99 -2.35 6.17 -25.40
C MET A 99 -2.44 4.97 -24.46
N ARG A 100 -3.28 5.10 -23.43
CA ARG A 100 -3.46 4.18 -22.32
C ARG A 100 -3.46 2.69 -22.72
N ARG A 101 -4.17 2.33 -23.80
CA ARG A 101 -4.32 0.93 -24.21
C ARG A 101 -3.05 0.31 -24.76
N PHE A 102 -2.22 1.10 -25.45
CA PHE A 102 -0.91 0.63 -25.91
C PHE A 102 0.08 0.54 -24.74
N VAL A 103 0.02 1.52 -23.81
CA VAL A 103 0.83 1.51 -22.58
C VAL A 103 0.51 0.28 -21.73
N ALA A 104 -0.75 -0.07 -21.55
CA ALA A 104 -1.16 -1.25 -20.78
C ALA A 104 -0.58 -2.56 -21.35
N VAL A 105 -0.62 -2.75 -22.69
CA VAL A 105 0.00 -3.93 -23.32
C VAL A 105 1.52 -3.90 -23.14
N ARG A 106 2.16 -2.74 -23.29
CA ARG A 106 3.60 -2.58 -23.11
C ARG A 106 4.05 -2.99 -21.71
N GLU A 107 3.36 -2.49 -20.69
CA GLU A 107 3.69 -2.72 -19.27
C GLU A 107 3.45 -4.19 -18.88
N ALA A 108 2.30 -4.76 -19.25
CA ALA A 108 2.02 -6.17 -19.05
C ALA A 108 3.05 -7.08 -19.74
N LEU A 109 3.43 -6.77 -20.99
CA LEU A 109 4.43 -7.51 -21.73
C LEU A 109 5.84 -7.38 -21.12
N ALA A 110 6.22 -6.19 -20.67
CA ALA A 110 7.48 -5.97 -19.98
C ALA A 110 7.56 -6.79 -18.69
N GLY A 111 6.48 -6.79 -17.89
CA GLY A 111 6.36 -7.60 -16.69
C GLY A 111 6.46 -9.11 -16.98
N TRP A 112 5.77 -9.59 -18.02
CA TRP A 112 5.85 -11.01 -18.44
C TRP A 112 7.26 -11.41 -18.87
N ILE A 113 7.93 -10.61 -19.69
CA ILE A 113 9.32 -10.82 -20.08
C ILE A 113 10.25 -10.85 -18.86
N SER A 114 10.06 -9.93 -17.91
CA SER A 114 10.84 -9.90 -16.66
C SER A 114 10.70 -11.21 -15.89
N ASN A 115 9.47 -11.71 -15.72
CA ASN A 115 9.21 -12.97 -15.03
C ASN A 115 9.78 -14.19 -15.75
N LEU A 116 9.71 -14.25 -17.09
CA LEU A 116 10.32 -15.31 -17.89
C LEU A 116 11.85 -15.26 -17.85
N SER A 117 12.43 -14.08 -17.62
CA SER A 117 13.88 -13.88 -17.54
C SER A 117 14.46 -14.24 -16.18
N GLN A 118 13.62 -14.42 -15.16
CA GLN A 118 14.09 -14.84 -13.84
C GLN A 118 14.59 -16.29 -13.89
N PRO A 119 15.70 -16.59 -13.18
CA PRO A 119 16.21 -17.94 -13.13
C PRO A 119 15.18 -18.90 -12.54
N GLY A 120 14.99 -20.06 -13.18
CA GLY A 120 14.18 -21.15 -12.63
C GLY A 120 14.80 -21.74 -11.35
N LEU A 121 14.02 -22.52 -10.59
CA LEU A 121 14.50 -23.14 -9.34
C LEU A 121 15.72 -24.04 -9.58
N ASP A 122 15.77 -24.77 -10.71
CA ASP A 122 16.94 -25.58 -11.10
C ASP A 122 18.18 -24.69 -11.26
N ALA A 123 18.06 -23.57 -11.95
CA ALA A 123 19.17 -22.63 -12.14
C ALA A 123 19.64 -22.02 -10.83
N LEU A 124 18.73 -21.70 -9.91
CA LEU A 124 19.06 -21.18 -8.56
C LEU A 124 19.75 -22.27 -7.71
N ALA A 125 19.29 -23.52 -7.78
CA ALA A 125 19.97 -24.64 -7.13
C ALA A 125 21.38 -24.88 -7.69
N ASP A 126 21.56 -24.78 -9.02
CA ASP A 126 22.88 -24.89 -9.65
C ASP A 126 23.79 -23.71 -9.29
N GLN A 127 23.26 -22.49 -9.23
CA GLN A 127 24.01 -21.32 -8.73
C GLN A 127 24.47 -21.52 -7.28
N ALA A 128 23.61 -22.07 -6.41
CA ALA A 128 23.99 -22.41 -5.03
C ALA A 128 25.13 -23.45 -5.00
N ARG A 129 25.06 -24.52 -5.81
CA ARG A 129 26.14 -25.51 -5.92
C ARG A 129 27.44 -24.89 -6.40
N GLN A 130 27.40 -24.04 -7.42
CA GLN A 130 28.58 -23.35 -7.95
C GLN A 130 29.17 -22.38 -6.91
N ALA A 131 28.33 -21.62 -6.21
CA ALA A 131 28.75 -20.68 -5.19
C ALA A 131 29.43 -21.39 -3.99
N ALA A 132 29.06 -22.65 -3.70
CA ALA A 132 29.70 -23.45 -2.64
C ALA A 132 31.23 -23.54 -2.78
N GLY A 133 31.74 -23.53 -4.03
CA GLY A 133 33.19 -23.55 -4.31
C GLY A 133 33.87 -22.18 -4.33
N ASN A 134 33.10 -21.10 -4.27
CA ASN A 134 33.56 -19.71 -4.47
C ASN A 134 33.52 -18.87 -3.18
N PHE A 135 33.76 -19.48 -2.02
CA PHE A 135 33.80 -18.75 -0.77
C PHE A 135 34.92 -17.71 -0.76
N ALA A 136 34.56 -16.46 -0.53
CA ALA A 136 35.49 -15.37 -0.27
C ALA A 136 35.24 -14.85 1.16
N GLY A 137 36.14 -15.16 2.08
CA GLY A 137 36.12 -14.58 3.42
C GLY A 137 36.48 -13.08 3.39
N PRO A 138 36.17 -12.32 4.44
CA PRO A 138 36.52 -10.92 4.51
C PRO A 138 38.06 -10.76 4.56
N ASP A 139 38.58 -9.84 3.75
CA ASP A 139 39.99 -9.46 3.80
C ASP A 139 40.27 -8.44 4.93
N GLU A 140 41.55 -8.23 5.24
CA GLU A 140 41.98 -7.31 6.26
C GLU A 140 41.54 -5.85 6.01
N ALA A 141 41.46 -5.46 4.73
CA ALA A 141 41.04 -4.12 4.33
C ALA A 141 39.54 -3.91 4.60
N SER A 142 38.70 -4.90 4.31
CA SER A 142 37.25 -4.89 4.59
C SER A 142 36.97 -4.85 6.08
N LEU A 143 37.69 -5.64 6.87
CA LEU A 143 37.59 -5.61 8.35
C LEU A 143 38.01 -4.26 8.93
N ALA A 144 39.12 -3.70 8.46
CA ALA A 144 39.58 -2.37 8.92
C ALA A 144 38.62 -1.25 8.53
N ALA A 145 38.06 -1.29 7.32
CA ALA A 145 37.06 -0.33 6.85
C ALA A 145 35.78 -0.39 7.68
N ALA A 146 35.26 -1.59 7.97
CA ALA A 146 34.09 -1.78 8.81
C ALA A 146 34.34 -1.30 10.26
N ALA A 147 35.49 -1.62 10.84
CA ALA A 147 35.86 -1.13 12.15
C ALA A 147 35.97 0.42 12.22
N ALA A 148 36.55 1.03 11.19
CA ALA A 148 36.60 2.49 11.06
C ALA A 148 35.21 3.12 11.04
N ARG A 149 34.28 2.51 10.31
CA ARG A 149 32.87 2.98 10.22
C ARG A 149 32.15 2.86 11.56
N VAL A 150 32.32 1.75 12.28
CA VAL A 150 31.78 1.60 13.65
C VAL A 150 32.35 2.67 14.58
N ASN A 151 33.66 2.93 14.55
CA ASN A 151 34.28 3.95 15.40
C ASN A 151 33.76 5.36 15.04
N GLU A 152 33.63 5.70 13.78
CA GLU A 152 33.14 7.00 13.35
C GLU A 152 31.67 7.22 13.76
N SER A 153 30.78 6.26 13.46
CA SER A 153 29.35 6.32 13.84
C SER A 153 29.19 6.30 15.37
N GLY A 154 29.99 5.47 16.07
CA GLY A 154 30.03 5.41 17.53
C GLY A 154 30.42 6.73 18.16
N GLY A 155 31.41 7.43 17.60
CA GLY A 155 31.82 8.78 18.06
C GLY A 155 30.70 9.82 17.86
N ARG A 156 29.89 9.70 16.80
CA ARG A 156 28.69 10.54 16.60
C ARG A 156 27.61 10.22 17.62
N LEU A 157 27.29 8.95 17.82
CA LEU A 157 26.29 8.49 18.79
C LEU A 157 26.67 8.89 20.22
N GLN A 158 27.92 8.71 20.61
CA GLN A 158 28.41 9.09 21.94
C GLN A 158 28.23 10.58 22.23
N ARG A 159 28.52 11.44 21.24
CA ARG A 159 28.30 12.90 21.37
C ARG A 159 26.82 13.24 21.48
N PHE A 160 25.96 12.54 20.73
CA PHE A 160 24.50 12.70 20.79
C PHE A 160 23.98 12.32 22.19
N MET A 161 24.38 11.17 22.73
CA MET A 161 23.99 10.73 24.07
C MET A 161 24.46 11.68 25.13
N ALA A 162 25.72 12.21 25.04
CA ALA A 162 26.28 13.12 26.03
C ALA A 162 25.54 14.47 26.12
N GLY A 163 24.84 14.89 25.07
CA GLY A 163 24.03 16.11 25.03
C GLY A 163 22.64 15.99 25.66
N GLY A 164 22.17 14.79 26.01
CA GLY A 164 20.82 14.51 26.51
C GLY A 164 20.79 14.05 27.97
N GLY A 165 19.73 14.37 28.70
CA GLY A 165 19.54 13.94 30.11
C GLY A 165 19.31 12.44 30.30
N THR A 166 19.24 11.64 29.22
CA THR A 166 19.02 10.19 29.20
C THR A 166 20.28 9.38 28.90
N ALA A 167 21.47 10.02 28.89
CA ALA A 167 22.73 9.39 28.50
C ALA A 167 23.05 8.12 29.28
N ASP A 168 22.90 8.15 30.60
CA ASP A 168 23.20 7.01 31.46
C ASP A 168 22.24 5.85 31.26
N GLY A 169 20.96 6.14 30.97
CA GLY A 169 19.96 5.13 30.63
C GLY A 169 20.34 4.40 29.34
N TRP A 170 20.68 5.13 28.28
CA TRP A 170 21.13 4.54 27.02
C TRP A 170 22.40 3.73 27.13
N ARG A 171 23.40 4.25 27.86
CA ARG A 171 24.67 3.52 28.10
C ARG A 171 24.44 2.20 28.83
N SER A 172 23.56 2.22 29.84
CA SER A 172 23.18 1.03 30.60
C SER A 172 22.40 0.03 29.74
N TYR A 173 21.38 0.53 29.00
CA TYR A 173 20.55 -0.32 28.13
C TYR A 173 21.37 -1.00 27.05
N LEU A 174 22.25 -0.27 26.36
CA LEU A 174 23.08 -0.77 25.27
C LEU A 174 24.35 -1.50 25.74
N ASN A 175 24.53 -1.66 27.02
CA ASN A 175 25.76 -2.20 27.60
C ASN A 175 27.04 -1.55 26.99
N TRP A 176 26.98 -0.21 26.83
CA TRP A 176 27.90 0.57 25.99
C TRP A 176 29.37 0.37 26.36
N ASP A 177 29.68 0.32 27.66
CA ASP A 177 31.05 0.23 28.11
C ASP A 177 31.68 -1.15 27.81
N ALA A 178 30.92 -2.23 27.93
CA ALA A 178 31.35 -3.56 27.51
C ALA A 178 31.53 -3.66 25.99
N LEU A 179 30.64 -3.06 25.23
CA LEU A 179 30.73 -2.99 23.76
C LEU A 179 32.00 -2.22 23.34
N GLN A 180 32.29 -1.06 23.95
CA GLN A 180 33.47 -0.28 23.62
C GLN A 180 34.78 -1.04 24.00
N LEU A 181 34.77 -1.77 25.10
CA LEU A 181 35.89 -2.62 25.49
C LEU A 181 36.14 -3.74 24.45
N THR A 182 35.08 -4.38 24.00
CA THR A 182 35.17 -5.43 22.98
C THR A 182 35.66 -4.88 21.64
N LEU A 183 35.15 -3.72 21.21
CA LEU A 183 35.59 -3.06 19.95
C LEU A 183 37.07 -2.61 20.01
N ALA A 184 37.60 -2.31 21.17
CA ALA A 184 39.02 -1.93 21.36
C ALA A 184 39.96 -3.15 21.44
N ALA A 185 39.43 -4.36 21.58
CA ALA A 185 40.24 -5.58 21.66
C ALA A 185 40.83 -5.97 20.30
N PRO A 186 42.07 -6.48 20.26
CA PRO A 186 42.68 -6.97 19.03
C PRO A 186 41.88 -8.12 18.36
N LEU A 187 41.18 -8.91 19.17
CA LEU A 187 40.24 -9.94 18.75
C LEU A 187 38.94 -9.67 19.49
N PRO A 188 37.94 -9.05 18.81
CA PRO A 188 36.66 -8.73 19.42
C PRO A 188 35.88 -10.00 19.79
N ASP A 189 35.19 -9.96 20.94
CA ASP A 189 34.25 -11.02 21.31
C ASP A 189 32.98 -10.94 20.45
N VAL A 190 32.81 -11.95 19.65
CA VAL A 190 31.72 -11.98 18.62
C VAL A 190 30.33 -12.13 19.26
N GLU A 191 30.23 -12.81 20.41
CA GLU A 191 28.94 -12.97 21.11
C GLU A 191 28.49 -11.61 21.68
N VAL A 192 29.42 -10.84 22.24
CA VAL A 192 29.14 -9.49 22.73
C VAL A 192 28.75 -8.56 21.59
N LEU A 193 29.45 -8.64 20.46
CA LEU A 193 29.12 -7.85 19.28
C LEU A 193 27.72 -8.19 18.74
N GLN A 194 27.41 -9.48 18.66
CA GLN A 194 26.10 -9.94 18.16
C GLN A 194 24.97 -9.52 19.08
N THR A 195 25.13 -9.73 20.39
CA THR A 195 24.13 -9.31 21.38
C THR A 195 23.90 -7.80 21.32
N ALA A 196 24.97 -7.01 21.18
CA ALA A 196 24.84 -5.57 21.05
C ALA A 196 24.15 -5.18 19.74
N ALA A 197 24.50 -5.79 18.60
CA ALA A 197 23.85 -5.52 17.33
C ALA A 197 22.35 -5.87 17.34
N ASP A 198 21.98 -7.01 17.92
CA ASP A 198 20.58 -7.42 18.11
C ASP A 198 19.82 -6.44 19.02
N GLN A 199 20.51 -5.85 20.01
CA GLN A 199 19.91 -4.87 20.90
C GLN A 199 19.62 -3.53 20.21
N PHE A 200 20.46 -3.10 19.27
CA PHE A 200 20.18 -1.92 18.42
C PHE A 200 19.00 -2.16 17.47
N GLU A 201 18.68 -3.40 17.13
CA GLU A 201 17.57 -3.80 16.27
C GLU A 201 16.32 -4.24 17.05
N SER A 202 16.31 -4.14 18.37
CA SER A 202 15.25 -4.63 19.26
C SER A 202 13.90 -3.88 19.14
N GLY A 203 13.84 -2.79 18.37
CA GLY A 203 12.63 -1.96 18.25
C GLY A 203 12.32 -1.09 19.48
N TYR A 204 13.25 -0.98 20.44
CA TYR A 204 13.05 -0.12 21.62
C TYR A 204 12.95 1.35 21.20
N ASP A 205 11.98 2.09 21.78
CA ASP A 205 11.73 3.48 21.47
C ASP A 205 12.97 4.36 21.53
N GLY A 206 13.26 5.06 20.43
CA GLY A 206 14.43 5.92 20.26
C GLY A 206 15.58 5.27 19.47
N LEU A 207 15.63 3.94 19.31
CA LEU A 207 16.69 3.28 18.51
C LEU A 207 16.52 3.55 17.01
N GLN A 208 15.34 3.92 16.56
CA GLN A 208 15.02 4.35 15.18
C GLN A 208 15.60 5.73 14.83
N LEU A 209 16.07 6.49 15.82
CA LEU A 209 16.73 7.78 15.54
C LEU A 209 17.98 7.56 14.69
N PRO A 210 18.24 8.43 13.67
CA PRO A 210 19.32 8.23 12.70
C PRO A 210 20.68 7.90 13.31
N MET A 211 21.00 8.48 14.49
CA MET A 211 22.28 8.22 15.16
C MET A 211 22.40 6.79 15.67
N PHE A 212 21.33 6.21 16.22
CA PHE A 212 21.30 4.83 16.69
C PHE A 212 21.23 3.87 15.52
N ALA A 213 20.37 4.14 14.54
CA ALA A 213 20.21 3.31 13.34
C ALA A 213 21.52 3.21 12.52
N ASP A 214 22.20 4.33 12.29
CA ASP A 214 23.52 4.36 11.59
C ASP A 214 24.58 3.53 12.33
N TYR A 215 24.62 3.66 13.66
CA TYR A 215 25.56 2.89 14.46
C TYR A 215 25.21 1.40 14.49
N GLY A 216 23.95 1.06 14.70
CA GLY A 216 23.45 -0.31 14.68
C GLY A 216 23.77 -1.02 13.36
N ALA A 217 23.51 -0.38 12.23
CA ALA A 217 23.84 -0.91 10.91
C ALA A 217 25.34 -1.12 10.71
N ALA A 218 26.17 -0.16 11.14
CA ALA A 218 27.63 -0.30 11.08
C ALA A 218 28.14 -1.43 11.97
N LEU A 219 27.60 -1.55 13.19
CA LEU A 219 27.94 -2.60 14.14
C LEU A 219 27.53 -3.98 13.60
N ARG A 220 26.32 -4.10 13.06
CA ARG A 220 25.83 -5.35 12.43
C ARG A 220 26.77 -5.81 11.32
N HIS A 221 27.11 -4.92 10.41
CA HIS A 221 28.02 -5.24 9.31
C HIS A 221 29.39 -5.70 9.81
N TYR A 222 29.97 -5.00 10.78
CA TYR A 222 31.24 -5.39 11.40
C TYR A 222 31.17 -6.75 12.09
N THR A 223 30.07 -7.00 12.83
CA THR A 223 29.81 -8.28 13.49
C THR A 223 29.75 -9.44 12.49
N GLN A 224 29.07 -9.26 11.38
CA GLN A 224 28.97 -10.24 10.30
C GLN A 224 30.35 -10.61 9.74
N LEU A 225 31.20 -9.61 9.49
CA LEU A 225 32.55 -9.86 9.01
C LEU A 225 33.42 -10.58 10.05
N GLN A 226 33.30 -10.22 11.34
CA GLN A 226 34.03 -10.87 12.42
C GLN A 226 33.59 -12.32 12.66
N LEU A 227 32.29 -12.62 12.55
CA LEU A 227 31.74 -13.98 12.61
C LEU A 227 32.40 -14.90 11.57
N ILE A 228 32.64 -14.39 10.37
CA ILE A 228 33.28 -15.15 9.30
C ILE A 228 34.79 -15.24 9.52
N ALA A 229 35.42 -14.11 9.87
CA ALA A 229 36.88 -14.04 10.00
C ALA A 229 37.41 -14.90 11.14
N GLN A 230 36.65 -15.06 12.21
CA GLN A 230 37.03 -15.83 13.39
C GLN A 230 36.62 -17.30 13.34
N ASP A 231 35.77 -17.71 12.38
CA ASP A 231 35.40 -19.11 12.23
C ASP A 231 36.44 -19.88 11.36
N PRO A 232 37.23 -20.76 11.95
CA PRO A 232 38.23 -21.54 11.21
C PRO A 232 37.61 -22.51 10.19
N ASN A 233 36.31 -22.82 10.33
CA ASN A 233 35.57 -23.70 9.45
C ASN A 233 34.64 -22.94 8.48
N ALA A 234 34.71 -21.61 8.43
CA ALA A 234 33.80 -20.76 7.67
C ALA A 234 33.62 -21.24 6.22
N GLN A 235 34.69 -21.58 5.52
CA GLN A 235 34.65 -22.10 4.15
C GLN A 235 33.91 -23.44 4.05
N GLY A 236 34.21 -24.37 4.96
CA GLY A 236 33.55 -25.69 4.96
C GLY A 236 32.05 -25.59 5.32
N GLU A 237 31.73 -24.75 6.30
CA GLU A 237 30.34 -24.50 6.70
C GLU A 237 29.56 -23.79 5.59
N TYR A 238 30.14 -22.79 4.95
CA TYR A 238 29.53 -22.13 3.79
C TYR A 238 29.24 -23.14 2.66
N ALA A 239 30.22 -23.94 2.29
CA ALA A 239 30.04 -24.95 1.22
C ALA A 239 28.94 -25.97 1.58
N ARG A 240 28.89 -26.41 2.84
CA ARG A 240 27.85 -27.31 3.35
C ARG A 240 26.47 -26.66 3.27
N ARG A 241 26.33 -25.41 3.76
CA ARG A 241 25.08 -24.65 3.76
C ARG A 241 24.56 -24.38 2.35
N MET A 242 25.45 -24.03 1.42
CA MET A 242 25.09 -23.83 0.02
C MET A 242 24.63 -25.15 -0.65
N GLY A 243 25.27 -26.28 -0.30
CA GLY A 243 24.83 -27.61 -0.76
C GLY A 243 23.46 -27.98 -0.21
N GLU A 244 23.21 -27.73 1.07
CA GLU A 244 21.91 -27.94 1.71
C GLU A 244 20.82 -27.04 1.11
N LEU A 245 21.14 -25.76 0.85
CA LEU A 245 20.24 -24.83 0.16
C LEU A 245 19.84 -25.36 -1.22
N ALA A 246 20.82 -25.78 -2.03
CA ALA A 246 20.55 -26.35 -3.34
C ALA A 246 19.64 -27.58 -3.28
N ASN A 247 19.91 -28.49 -2.32
CA ASN A 247 19.09 -29.68 -2.14
C ASN A 247 17.68 -29.35 -1.65
N ALA A 248 17.53 -28.39 -0.73
CA ALA A 248 16.24 -27.93 -0.23
C ALA A 248 15.40 -27.29 -1.35
N ILE A 249 15.99 -26.48 -2.24
CA ILE A 249 15.31 -25.92 -3.41
C ILE A 249 14.81 -27.04 -4.34
N VAL A 250 15.63 -28.04 -4.65
CA VAL A 250 15.22 -29.19 -5.49
C VAL A 250 14.11 -29.99 -4.81
N SER A 251 14.22 -30.26 -3.50
CA SER A 251 13.18 -30.96 -2.74
C SER A 251 11.86 -30.21 -2.77
N TYR A 252 11.90 -28.89 -2.57
CA TYR A 252 10.70 -28.05 -2.64
C TYR A 252 10.07 -28.07 -4.04
N GLN A 253 10.87 -27.99 -5.09
CA GLN A 253 10.39 -28.05 -6.47
C GLN A 253 9.66 -29.38 -6.78
N GLN A 254 10.10 -30.47 -6.17
CA GLN A 254 9.52 -31.81 -6.40
C GLN A 254 8.26 -32.09 -5.59
N SER A 255 8.18 -31.56 -4.37
CA SER A 255 7.13 -31.95 -3.41
C SER A 255 6.24 -30.78 -2.96
N ALA A 256 6.67 -29.53 -3.17
CA ALA A 256 6.06 -28.33 -2.59
C ALA A 256 5.85 -28.44 -1.06
N ASP A 257 6.71 -29.23 -0.39
CA ASP A 257 6.58 -29.55 1.03
C ASP A 257 7.02 -28.39 1.94
N ALA A 258 6.27 -28.16 3.01
CA ALA A 258 6.57 -27.11 3.97
C ALA A 258 7.93 -27.30 4.67
N GLY A 259 8.35 -28.54 4.93
CA GLY A 259 9.64 -28.82 5.54
C GLY A 259 10.82 -28.48 4.62
N ALA A 260 10.68 -28.72 3.32
CA ALA A 260 11.67 -28.30 2.33
C ALA A 260 11.77 -26.77 2.27
N MET A 261 10.65 -26.04 2.31
CA MET A 261 10.63 -24.59 2.36
C MET A 261 11.27 -24.05 3.65
N GLN A 262 10.98 -24.67 4.78
CA GLN A 262 11.62 -24.32 6.05
C GLN A 262 13.14 -24.48 5.99
N SER A 263 13.62 -25.56 5.37
CA SER A 263 15.05 -25.78 5.14
C SER A 263 15.66 -24.71 4.25
N VAL A 264 14.98 -24.28 3.17
CA VAL A 264 15.43 -23.15 2.35
C VAL A 264 15.57 -21.89 3.19
N ALA A 265 14.55 -21.56 3.99
CA ALA A 265 14.54 -20.36 4.84
C ALA A 265 15.68 -20.38 5.87
N GLU A 266 15.94 -21.52 6.52
CA GLU A 266 17.03 -21.69 7.49
C GLU A 266 18.41 -21.41 6.85
N GLN A 267 18.66 -21.94 5.64
CA GLN A 267 19.91 -21.70 4.95
C GLN A 267 20.06 -20.24 4.53
N ILE A 268 18.99 -19.63 3.99
CA ILE A 268 18.98 -18.22 3.62
C ILE A 268 19.24 -17.35 4.86
N ASN A 269 18.57 -17.61 5.98
CA ASN A 269 18.77 -16.86 7.22
C ASN A 269 20.22 -16.93 7.73
N TRP A 270 20.81 -18.13 7.67
CA TRP A 270 22.21 -18.30 8.05
C TRP A 270 23.17 -17.50 7.13
N LEU A 271 22.92 -17.48 5.82
CA LEU A 271 23.71 -16.71 4.86
C LEU A 271 23.56 -15.20 5.09
N GLU A 272 22.33 -14.72 5.23
CA GLU A 272 22.02 -13.30 5.40
C GLU A 272 22.52 -12.75 6.74
N SER A 273 22.42 -13.54 7.83
CA SER A 273 22.96 -13.16 9.13
C SER A 273 24.47 -12.91 9.11
N ARG A 274 25.16 -13.41 8.08
CA ARG A 274 26.59 -13.25 7.84
C ARG A 274 26.92 -12.36 6.65
N GLY A 275 25.91 -11.80 5.96
CA GLY A 275 26.10 -10.99 4.75
C GLY A 275 26.65 -11.76 3.56
N LEU A 276 26.42 -13.09 3.52
CA LEU A 276 26.95 -13.98 2.48
C LEU A 276 25.92 -14.21 1.37
N ALA A 277 26.38 -14.29 0.11
CA ALA A 277 25.61 -14.63 -1.06
C ALA A 277 24.32 -13.79 -1.25
N SER A 278 24.35 -12.49 -0.92
CA SER A 278 23.18 -11.60 -0.87
C SER A 278 22.38 -11.59 -2.19
N ASP A 279 23.06 -11.58 -3.34
CA ASP A 279 22.38 -11.58 -4.64
C ASP A 279 21.60 -12.88 -4.88
N LEU A 280 22.17 -14.02 -4.46
CA LEU A 280 21.52 -15.32 -4.61
C LEU A 280 20.36 -15.48 -3.64
N THR A 281 20.53 -15.08 -2.38
CA THR A 281 19.45 -15.16 -1.38
C THR A 281 18.28 -14.27 -1.76
N MET A 282 18.53 -13.07 -2.29
CA MET A 282 17.51 -12.18 -2.82
C MET A 282 16.76 -12.81 -4.01
N GLN A 283 17.46 -13.36 -5.00
CA GLN A 283 16.83 -14.04 -6.14
C GLN A 283 15.96 -15.22 -5.71
N ILE A 284 16.41 -16.02 -4.72
CA ILE A 284 15.65 -17.15 -4.19
C ILE A 284 14.39 -16.63 -3.46
N ARG A 285 14.52 -15.59 -2.65
CA ARG A 285 13.36 -14.96 -2.00
C ARG A 285 12.35 -14.44 -3.02
N ASP A 286 12.79 -13.70 -4.00
CA ASP A 286 11.92 -13.15 -5.05
C ASP A 286 11.17 -14.24 -5.81
N ARG A 287 11.77 -15.42 -5.94
CA ARG A 287 11.17 -16.56 -6.62
C ARG A 287 10.22 -17.38 -5.76
N LEU A 288 10.53 -17.57 -4.47
CA LEU A 288 9.84 -18.52 -3.58
C LEU A 288 8.90 -17.82 -2.56
N TRP A 289 9.18 -16.58 -2.15
CA TRP A 289 8.32 -15.83 -1.24
C TRP A 289 7.28 -15.06 -2.03
N LEU A 290 6.09 -15.64 -2.14
CA LEU A 290 4.95 -14.96 -2.78
C LEU A 290 4.43 -13.84 -1.88
N PRO A 291 3.76 -12.83 -2.47
CA PRO A 291 3.01 -11.84 -1.69
C PRO A 291 2.06 -12.53 -0.72
N ASN A 292 2.01 -12.02 0.50
CA ASN A 292 1.22 -12.61 1.57
C ASN A 292 0.20 -11.65 2.19
N LEU A 293 0.14 -10.43 1.68
CA LEU A 293 -0.88 -9.45 2.02
C LEU A 293 -1.26 -8.70 0.74
N ILE A 294 -2.50 -8.86 0.31
CA ILE A 294 -2.98 -8.33 -0.96
C ILE A 294 -4.29 -7.60 -0.70
N PHE A 295 -4.42 -6.40 -1.29
CA PHE A 295 -5.61 -5.58 -1.22
C PHE A 295 -6.05 -5.16 -2.61
N HIS A 296 -7.33 -5.18 -2.86
CA HIS A 296 -7.96 -4.64 -4.07
C HIS A 296 -9.09 -3.69 -3.71
N VAL A 297 -9.38 -2.68 -4.46
CA VAL A 297 -10.50 -1.74 -4.31
C VAL A 297 -11.22 -1.61 -5.64
N SER A 298 -12.54 -1.76 -5.64
CA SER A 298 -13.33 -1.58 -6.87
C SER A 298 -13.15 -0.17 -7.44
N PRO A 299 -13.26 0.02 -8.76
CA PRO A 299 -13.13 1.33 -9.37
C PRO A 299 -14.15 2.34 -8.84
N SER A 300 -15.37 1.88 -8.58
CA SER A 300 -16.46 2.69 -8.05
C SER A 300 -16.12 3.26 -6.68
N LEU A 301 -15.61 2.42 -5.78
CA LEU A 301 -15.21 2.86 -4.44
C LEU A 301 -13.94 3.70 -4.47
N ALA A 302 -12.93 3.30 -5.23
CA ALA A 302 -11.66 4.03 -5.35
C ALA A 302 -11.88 5.47 -5.83
N THR A 303 -12.88 5.71 -6.67
CA THR A 303 -13.16 7.04 -7.24
C THR A 303 -14.30 7.79 -6.57
N ALA A 304 -15.07 7.15 -5.69
CA ALA A 304 -16.22 7.77 -5.02
C ALA A 304 -15.85 9.06 -4.27
N GLY A 305 -14.73 9.08 -3.56
CA GLY A 305 -14.28 10.25 -2.80
C GLY A 305 -13.82 11.45 -3.65
N PHE A 306 -13.75 11.30 -4.97
CA PHE A 306 -13.30 12.36 -5.88
C PHE A 306 -14.45 12.99 -6.69
N THR A 307 -15.68 12.56 -6.50
CA THR A 307 -16.85 13.12 -7.20
C THR A 307 -17.32 14.35 -6.45
N GLU A 308 -17.35 15.52 -7.12
CA GLU A 308 -17.73 16.79 -6.53
C GLU A 308 -18.44 17.65 -7.59
N SER A 309 -19.57 18.27 -7.22
CA SER A 309 -20.22 19.28 -8.06
C SER A 309 -19.75 20.68 -7.66
N VAL A 310 -19.29 21.44 -8.65
CA VAL A 310 -18.76 22.79 -8.48
C VAL A 310 -19.80 23.81 -8.87
N ASN A 311 -20.03 24.82 -8.00
CA ASN A 311 -20.88 25.97 -8.28
C ASN A 311 -20.29 27.19 -7.55
N GLU A 312 -19.37 27.87 -8.21
CA GLU A 312 -18.55 28.93 -7.60
C GLU A 312 -18.68 30.25 -8.37
N VAL A 313 -18.63 31.36 -7.63
CA VAL A 313 -18.59 32.71 -8.22
C VAL A 313 -17.21 33.32 -7.94
N SER A 314 -16.56 33.82 -8.99
CA SER A 314 -15.24 34.44 -8.92
C SER A 314 -15.21 35.79 -9.63
N ASP A 315 -14.25 36.64 -9.27
CA ASP A 315 -13.95 37.86 -9.98
C ASP A 315 -13.14 37.57 -11.24
N VAL A 316 -13.46 38.27 -12.33
CA VAL A 316 -12.72 38.18 -13.60
C VAL A 316 -11.92 39.48 -13.80
N THR A 317 -10.63 39.34 -14.01
CA THR A 317 -9.73 40.38 -14.46
C THR A 317 -8.89 39.85 -15.60
N ASP A 318 -8.90 40.54 -16.76
CA ASP A 318 -8.18 40.10 -17.95
C ASP A 318 -7.79 41.28 -18.84
N VAL A 319 -6.90 41.06 -19.79
CA VAL A 319 -6.53 42.03 -20.85
C VAL A 319 -6.56 41.34 -22.20
N ILE A 320 -7.57 41.62 -23.01
CA ILE A 320 -7.74 41.03 -24.35
C ILE A 320 -7.69 42.10 -25.40
N LEU A 321 -6.79 41.98 -26.39
CA LEU A 321 -6.57 42.94 -27.47
C LEU A 321 -6.39 44.38 -26.95
N GLY A 322 -5.71 44.55 -25.81
CA GLY A 322 -5.46 45.85 -25.17
C GLY A 322 -6.69 46.47 -24.51
N THR A 323 -7.75 45.70 -24.33
CA THR A 323 -8.95 46.06 -23.56
C THR A 323 -8.86 45.43 -22.16
N SER A 324 -8.86 46.27 -21.13
CA SER A 324 -8.91 45.80 -19.73
C SER A 324 -10.34 45.37 -19.41
N ILE A 325 -10.49 44.09 -18.99
CA ILE A 325 -11.76 43.45 -18.72
C ILE A 325 -11.87 43.22 -17.23
N GLN A 326 -13.03 43.56 -16.65
CA GLN A 326 -13.35 43.35 -15.24
C GLN A 326 -14.80 42.88 -15.11
N GLY A 327 -15.07 41.95 -14.22
CA GLY A 327 -16.43 41.46 -14.01
C GLY A 327 -16.51 40.30 -13.03
N LYS A 328 -17.58 39.54 -13.14
CA LYS A 328 -17.81 38.34 -12.36
C LYS A 328 -18.11 37.16 -13.27
N ALA A 329 -17.68 35.99 -12.83
CA ALA A 329 -18.00 34.72 -13.48
C ALA A 329 -18.60 33.74 -12.48
N ARG A 330 -19.47 32.89 -12.95
CA ARG A 330 -20.02 31.74 -12.24
C ARG A 330 -19.65 30.48 -12.99
N THR A 331 -18.90 29.60 -12.33
CA THR A 331 -18.51 28.30 -12.86
C THR A 331 -19.42 27.22 -12.27
N VAL A 332 -20.00 26.41 -13.16
CA VAL A 332 -20.82 25.23 -12.81
C VAL A 332 -20.27 24.04 -13.56
N GLY A 333 -20.09 22.92 -12.86
CA GLY A 333 -19.57 21.70 -13.45
C GLY A 333 -19.40 20.59 -12.44
N ASP A 334 -18.93 19.46 -12.93
CA ASP A 334 -18.73 18.25 -12.14
C ASP A 334 -17.31 17.74 -12.28
N VAL A 335 -16.74 17.36 -11.14
CA VAL A 335 -15.44 16.67 -11.05
C VAL A 335 -15.73 15.19 -10.82
N HIS A 336 -15.09 14.33 -11.58
CA HIS A 336 -15.09 12.90 -11.37
C HIS A 336 -13.70 12.33 -11.62
N ALA A 337 -13.40 11.20 -11.02
CA ALA A 337 -12.12 10.52 -11.20
C ALA A 337 -12.28 9.22 -11.96
N ARG A 338 -11.19 8.80 -12.59
CA ARG A 338 -11.04 7.45 -13.13
C ARG A 338 -9.66 6.91 -12.80
N LEU A 339 -9.55 5.58 -12.78
CA LEU A 339 -8.27 4.91 -12.68
C LEU A 339 -7.60 4.86 -14.06
N VAL A 340 -6.30 5.07 -14.07
CA VAL A 340 -5.45 4.91 -15.25
C VAL A 340 -4.58 3.68 -15.01
N PRO A 341 -4.52 2.70 -15.91
CA PRO A 341 -3.67 1.53 -15.73
C PRO A 341 -2.21 1.91 -15.54
N ALA A 342 -1.62 1.39 -14.48
CA ALA A 342 -0.22 1.59 -14.15
C ALA A 342 0.29 0.47 -13.22
N GLU A 343 1.56 0.11 -13.36
CA GLU A 343 2.31 -0.83 -12.55
C GLU A 343 3.30 -0.10 -11.65
N GLY A 344 3.58 -0.65 -10.46
CA GLY A 344 4.48 -0.06 -9.47
C GLY A 344 3.97 1.20 -8.79
N ARG A 345 2.83 1.71 -9.23
CA ARG A 345 2.11 2.85 -8.65
C ARG A 345 0.65 2.82 -9.08
N ALA A 346 -0.26 3.26 -8.22
CA ALA A 346 -1.65 3.51 -8.58
C ALA A 346 -1.79 4.91 -9.20
N VAL A 347 -2.49 5.05 -10.33
CA VAL A 347 -2.68 6.32 -11.02
C VAL A 347 -4.16 6.66 -11.14
N PHE A 348 -4.50 7.86 -10.71
CA PHE A 348 -5.82 8.47 -10.80
C PHE A 348 -5.81 9.64 -11.77
N GLU A 349 -6.87 9.84 -12.50
CA GLU A 349 -7.08 11.02 -13.33
C GLU A 349 -8.39 11.71 -12.94
N ASN A 350 -8.28 12.91 -12.38
CA ASN A 350 -9.43 13.77 -12.14
C ASN A 350 -9.80 14.49 -13.43
N ILE A 351 -11.08 14.50 -13.75
CA ILE A 351 -11.66 15.13 -14.92
C ILE A 351 -12.69 16.15 -14.45
N PHE A 352 -12.47 17.41 -14.75
CA PHE A 352 -13.39 18.50 -14.47
C PHE A 352 -14.05 18.98 -15.77
N VAL A 353 -15.34 18.76 -15.88
CA VAL A 353 -16.14 19.25 -17.03
C VAL A 353 -17.06 20.34 -16.53
N GLY A 354 -16.97 21.53 -17.14
CA GLY A 354 -17.73 22.67 -16.64
C GLY A 354 -18.04 23.72 -17.67
N THR A 355 -18.87 24.67 -17.25
CA THR A 355 -19.21 25.88 -18.00
C THR A 355 -19.12 27.09 -17.06
N THR A 356 -18.40 28.11 -17.51
CA THR A 356 -18.28 29.39 -16.84
C THR A 356 -19.11 30.42 -17.58
N TYR A 357 -20.01 31.06 -16.87
CA TYR A 357 -20.83 32.20 -17.33
C TYR A 357 -20.24 33.47 -16.74
N SER A 358 -19.90 34.46 -17.57
CA SER A 358 -19.32 35.72 -17.13
C SER A 358 -20.11 36.93 -17.64
N ASN A 359 -20.19 37.97 -16.81
CA ASN A 359 -20.63 39.31 -17.22
C ASN A 359 -19.50 40.30 -16.92
N THR A 360 -19.02 40.94 -17.95
CA THR A 360 -17.79 41.75 -17.87
C THR A 360 -17.94 43.12 -18.50
N MET A 361 -17.14 44.05 -17.99
CA MET A 361 -16.94 45.40 -18.56
C MET A 361 -15.54 45.50 -19.11
N GLY A 362 -15.41 45.78 -20.41
CA GLY A 362 -14.18 46.04 -21.09
C GLY A 362 -13.92 47.53 -21.22
N TYR A 363 -12.73 47.99 -20.85
CA TYR A 363 -12.30 49.42 -20.90
C TYR A 363 -11.17 49.59 -21.91
N ASN A 364 -11.42 50.36 -22.98
CA ASN A 364 -10.41 50.63 -24.00
C ASN A 364 -10.53 52.07 -24.48
N ARG A 365 -9.52 52.92 -24.20
CA ARG A 365 -9.40 54.32 -24.66
C ARG A 365 -10.67 55.18 -24.48
N GLY A 366 -11.41 54.95 -23.36
CA GLY A 366 -12.62 55.70 -23.06
C GLY A 366 -13.91 55.09 -23.64
N ILE A 367 -13.81 53.97 -24.30
CA ILE A 367 -14.95 53.12 -24.70
C ILE A 367 -15.16 52.08 -23.62
N VAL A 368 -16.42 51.89 -23.23
CA VAL A 368 -16.84 50.81 -22.30
C VAL A 368 -17.70 49.83 -23.07
N ILE A 369 -17.40 48.55 -22.92
CA ILE A 369 -18.09 47.45 -23.59
C ILE A 369 -18.61 46.50 -22.51
N ASN A 370 -19.91 46.28 -22.46
CA ASN A 370 -20.46 45.22 -21.61
C ASN A 370 -20.70 43.95 -22.42
N SER A 371 -20.21 42.83 -21.93
CA SER A 371 -20.32 41.56 -22.63
C SER A 371 -20.65 40.43 -21.67
N ASP A 372 -21.49 39.50 -22.16
CA ASP A 372 -21.67 38.20 -21.53
C ASP A 372 -20.76 37.20 -22.24
N GLY A 373 -20.13 36.33 -21.46
CA GLY A 373 -19.28 35.25 -21.93
C GLY A 373 -19.80 33.90 -21.46
N THR A 374 -19.63 32.88 -22.28
CA THR A 374 -19.83 31.48 -21.94
C THR A 374 -18.59 30.71 -22.35
N THR A 375 -17.90 30.12 -21.39
CA THR A 375 -16.72 29.29 -21.59
C THR A 375 -17.04 27.86 -21.19
N LYS A 376 -17.02 26.94 -22.16
CA LYS A 376 -17.10 25.49 -21.90
C LYS A 376 -15.70 24.94 -21.82
N PHE A 377 -15.44 24.07 -20.85
CA PHE A 377 -14.11 23.51 -20.68
C PHE A 377 -14.13 22.08 -20.19
N THR A 378 -13.02 21.39 -20.45
CA THR A 378 -12.67 20.09 -19.84
C THR A 378 -11.22 20.22 -19.39
N ALA A 379 -10.96 19.92 -18.11
CA ALA A 379 -9.62 19.90 -17.55
C ALA A 379 -9.33 18.54 -16.90
N THR A 380 -8.08 18.13 -16.96
CA THR A 380 -7.63 16.86 -16.39
C THR A 380 -6.38 17.06 -15.56
N LYS A 381 -6.27 16.30 -14.45
CA LYS A 381 -5.07 16.23 -13.62
C LYS A 381 -4.85 14.82 -13.15
N GLN A 382 -3.62 14.31 -13.30
CA GLN A 382 -3.25 12.99 -12.84
C GLN A 382 -2.51 13.05 -11.50
N PHE A 383 -2.70 11.99 -10.72
CA PHE A 383 -2.01 11.72 -9.45
C PHE A 383 -1.55 10.30 -9.44
N SER A 384 -0.39 10.02 -8.87
CA SER A 384 0.05 8.66 -8.57
C SER A 384 0.22 8.47 -7.08
N PHE A 385 0.08 7.21 -6.64
CA PHE A 385 0.33 6.77 -5.27
C PHE A 385 1.23 5.53 -5.29
N ASP A 386 2.28 5.54 -4.47
CA ASP A 386 3.21 4.44 -4.26
C ASP A 386 3.61 4.33 -2.78
N GLU A 387 4.63 3.55 -2.46
CA GLU A 387 5.11 3.37 -1.09
C GLU A 387 5.60 4.67 -0.41
N TYR A 388 5.94 5.70 -1.18
CA TYR A 388 6.42 6.99 -0.67
C TYR A 388 5.31 8.02 -0.51
N GLY A 389 4.13 7.77 -1.08
CA GLY A 389 2.95 8.62 -1.00
C GLY A 389 2.42 9.10 -2.35
N PHE A 390 1.80 10.26 -2.36
CA PHE A 390 1.14 10.82 -3.52
C PHE A 390 2.05 11.78 -4.30
N THR A 391 2.01 11.68 -5.63
CA THR A 391 2.67 12.60 -6.54
C THR A 391 1.65 13.18 -7.51
N GLY A 392 1.59 14.52 -7.67
CA GLY A 392 0.74 15.21 -8.63
C GLY A 392 1.50 15.52 -9.92
N PHE A 393 0.79 15.45 -11.04
CA PHE A 393 1.30 15.88 -12.35
C PHE A 393 0.61 17.18 -12.77
N GLY A 394 1.19 17.92 -13.73
CA GLY A 394 0.59 19.15 -14.23
C GLY A 394 -0.80 18.95 -14.80
N SER A 395 -1.67 19.93 -14.63
CA SER A 395 -3.03 19.94 -15.19
C SER A 395 -2.98 20.22 -16.69
N ASN A 396 -4.02 19.78 -17.41
CA ASN A 396 -4.24 20.14 -18.82
C ASN A 396 -5.70 20.53 -19.00
N ALA A 397 -5.95 21.70 -19.57
CA ALA A 397 -7.28 22.20 -19.84
C ALA A 397 -7.49 22.50 -21.33
N GLN A 398 -8.72 22.30 -21.78
CA GLN A 398 -9.21 22.72 -23.08
C GLN A 398 -10.47 23.53 -22.85
N ALA A 399 -10.49 24.76 -23.36
CA ALA A 399 -11.61 25.67 -23.20
C ALA A 399 -12.06 26.29 -24.52
N GLN A 400 -13.34 26.57 -24.62
CA GLN A 400 -13.94 27.28 -25.73
C GLN A 400 -14.86 28.39 -25.22
N THR A 401 -14.50 29.61 -25.50
CA THR A 401 -15.22 30.82 -25.09
C THR A 401 -16.02 31.39 -26.23
N TYR A 402 -17.23 31.79 -25.93
CA TYR A 402 -18.13 32.53 -26.78
C TYR A 402 -18.57 33.78 -26.04
N SER A 403 -18.33 34.98 -26.65
CA SER A 403 -18.76 36.23 -26.08
C SER A 403 -19.91 36.87 -26.87
N ASN A 404 -20.78 37.59 -26.17
CA ASN A 404 -21.82 38.39 -26.75
C ASN A 404 -21.78 39.82 -26.16
N THR A 405 -21.72 40.82 -27.02
CA THR A 405 -21.71 42.22 -26.59
C THR A 405 -23.13 42.69 -26.36
N ASN A 406 -23.45 43.15 -25.16
CA ASN A 406 -24.76 43.66 -24.76
C ASN A 406 -24.92 45.14 -25.17
N TRP A 407 -23.93 45.95 -24.85
CA TRP A 407 -23.91 47.37 -25.23
C TRP A 407 -22.50 47.95 -25.23
N ILE A 408 -22.34 49.09 -25.95
CA ILE A 408 -21.10 49.84 -26.07
C ILE A 408 -21.38 51.31 -25.74
N ASP A 409 -20.63 51.89 -24.78
CA ASP A 409 -20.67 53.33 -24.50
C ASP A 409 -19.35 53.98 -24.90
N VAL A 410 -19.44 54.97 -25.74
CA VAL A 410 -18.29 55.73 -26.32
C VAL A 410 -18.00 57.05 -25.57
N GLY A 411 -18.61 57.22 -24.37
CA GLY A 411 -18.41 58.41 -23.52
C GLY A 411 -19.06 59.67 -24.06
N LYS A 412 -18.97 60.75 -23.24
CA LYS A 412 -19.70 62.02 -23.52
C LYS A 412 -18.90 63.11 -24.23
N LYS A 413 -17.65 62.88 -24.66
CA LYS A 413 -16.71 63.93 -25.13
C LYS A 413 -17.13 64.62 -26.41
N HIS A 414 -17.91 64.01 -27.32
CA HIS A 414 -18.33 64.59 -28.59
C HIS A 414 -19.74 64.14 -28.99
N PRO A 415 -20.80 64.75 -28.43
CA PRO A 415 -22.19 64.27 -28.63
C PRO A 415 -22.67 64.26 -30.07
N TRP A 416 -22.17 65.15 -30.94
CA TRP A 416 -22.59 65.30 -32.35
C TRP A 416 -22.06 64.20 -33.28
N ILE A 417 -20.95 63.48 -32.92
CA ILE A 417 -20.40 62.37 -33.70
C ILE A 417 -20.61 61.04 -33.01
N ARG A 418 -21.30 61.00 -31.85
CA ARG A 418 -21.47 59.79 -31.02
C ARG A 418 -22.01 58.62 -31.84
N GLY A 419 -23.05 58.82 -32.65
CA GLY A 419 -23.63 57.77 -33.49
C GLY A 419 -22.71 57.16 -34.54
N LEU A 420 -21.78 58.01 -35.08
CA LEU A 420 -20.76 57.53 -36.01
C LEU A 420 -19.69 56.69 -35.28
N VAL A 421 -19.19 57.18 -34.14
CA VAL A 421 -18.19 56.49 -33.32
C VAL A 421 -18.74 55.19 -32.80
N THR A 422 -19.99 55.13 -32.36
CA THR A 422 -20.65 53.88 -31.92
C THR A 422 -20.68 52.83 -33.02
N ARG A 423 -21.14 53.18 -34.24
CA ARG A 423 -21.15 52.25 -35.39
C ARG A 423 -19.74 51.76 -35.79
N VAL A 424 -18.73 52.58 -35.67
CA VAL A 424 -17.35 52.17 -35.95
C VAL A 424 -16.86 51.25 -34.85
N ALA A 425 -17.15 51.55 -33.59
CA ALA A 425 -16.83 50.69 -32.44
C ALA A 425 -17.52 49.34 -32.53
N GLU A 426 -18.84 49.29 -32.80
CA GLU A 426 -19.61 48.07 -33.00
C GLU A 426 -19.03 47.18 -34.12
N ARG A 427 -18.72 47.79 -35.28
CA ARG A 427 -18.12 47.09 -36.41
C ARG A 427 -16.76 46.47 -36.01
N LYS A 428 -15.92 47.25 -35.33
CA LYS A 428 -14.59 46.79 -34.89
C LYS A 428 -14.71 45.65 -33.85
N VAL A 429 -15.59 45.78 -32.86
CA VAL A 429 -15.86 44.74 -31.86
C VAL A 429 -16.32 43.46 -32.57
N HIS A 430 -17.25 43.57 -33.53
CA HIS A 430 -17.74 42.43 -34.28
C HIS A 430 -16.64 41.71 -35.10
N GLN A 431 -15.72 42.51 -35.73
CA GLN A 431 -14.63 41.95 -36.51
C GLN A 431 -13.54 41.30 -35.64
N SER A 432 -13.28 41.84 -34.45
CA SER A 432 -12.28 41.30 -33.52
C SER A 432 -12.79 40.21 -32.60
N ARG A 433 -14.11 39.91 -32.61
CA ARG A 433 -14.71 38.88 -31.70
C ARG A 433 -14.07 37.50 -31.82
N PRO A 434 -13.86 36.92 -33.02
CA PRO A 434 -13.28 35.59 -33.11
C PRO A 434 -11.86 35.51 -32.52
N GLU A 435 -11.06 36.55 -32.70
CA GLU A 435 -9.72 36.65 -32.16
C GLU A 435 -9.78 36.85 -30.63
N ALA A 436 -10.68 37.71 -30.14
CA ALA A 436 -10.90 37.90 -28.71
C ALA A 436 -11.40 36.64 -27.99
N ASP A 437 -12.34 35.91 -28.59
CA ASP A 437 -12.85 34.64 -28.05
C ASP A 437 -11.74 33.56 -28.01
N PHE A 438 -10.87 33.53 -29.04
CA PHE A 438 -9.73 32.61 -29.04
C PHE A 438 -8.73 32.94 -27.91
N ILE A 439 -8.37 34.24 -27.75
CA ILE A 439 -7.49 34.67 -26.65
C ILE A 439 -8.14 34.39 -25.28
N ALA A 440 -9.43 34.70 -25.16
CA ALA A 440 -10.18 34.41 -23.92
C ALA A 440 -10.20 32.92 -23.59
N SER A 441 -10.29 32.06 -24.61
CA SER A 441 -10.21 30.60 -24.44
C SER A 441 -8.86 30.17 -23.87
N ARG A 442 -7.76 30.71 -24.45
CA ARG A 442 -6.41 30.38 -23.95
C ARG A 442 -6.17 30.89 -22.54
N HIS A 443 -6.57 32.11 -22.22
CA HIS A 443 -6.47 32.63 -20.85
C HIS A 443 -7.36 31.89 -19.88
N ALA A 444 -8.47 31.30 -20.34
CA ALA A 444 -9.29 30.43 -19.51
C ALA A 444 -8.62 29.07 -19.25
N GLU A 445 -7.98 28.48 -20.28
CA GLU A 445 -7.17 27.27 -20.14
C GLU A 445 -6.09 27.47 -19.08
N ASP A 446 -5.24 28.49 -19.24
CA ASP A 446 -4.13 28.80 -18.32
C ASP A 446 -4.63 28.98 -16.87
N ARG A 447 -5.74 29.72 -16.66
CA ARG A 447 -6.32 29.95 -15.34
C ARG A 447 -6.92 28.68 -14.70
N ILE A 448 -7.56 27.85 -15.50
CA ILE A 448 -8.13 26.59 -15.03
C ILE A 448 -7.00 25.63 -14.61
N GLU A 449 -5.93 25.54 -15.41
CA GLU A 449 -4.75 24.74 -15.10
C GLU A 449 -4.11 25.22 -13.80
N GLU A 450 -3.80 26.51 -13.68
CA GLU A 450 -3.20 27.10 -12.49
C GLU A 450 -4.06 26.88 -11.23
N GLN A 451 -5.36 27.13 -11.33
CA GLN A 451 -6.28 26.96 -10.21
C GLN A 451 -6.41 25.47 -9.78
N MET A 452 -6.43 24.57 -10.75
CA MET A 452 -6.48 23.13 -10.53
C MET A 452 -5.20 22.62 -9.88
N ASP A 453 -4.04 23.13 -10.32
CA ASP A 453 -2.73 22.79 -9.75
C ASP A 453 -2.62 23.30 -8.31
N LEU A 454 -2.92 24.56 -8.03
CA LEU A 454 -2.86 25.15 -6.70
C LEU A 454 -3.76 24.41 -5.68
N ASN A 455 -5.02 24.15 -6.08
CA ASN A 455 -5.96 23.43 -5.22
C ASN A 455 -5.53 21.97 -4.93
N ALA A 456 -4.92 21.32 -5.93
CA ALA A 456 -4.44 19.97 -5.80
C ALA A 456 -3.18 19.87 -4.95
N ASP A 457 -2.22 20.77 -5.13
CA ASP A 457 -0.93 20.75 -4.45
C ASP A 457 -1.08 20.90 -2.93
N GLU A 458 -1.99 21.76 -2.47
CA GLU A 458 -2.31 21.89 -1.04
C GLU A 458 -2.91 20.60 -0.46
N ARG A 459 -3.87 19.98 -1.18
CA ARG A 459 -4.50 18.72 -0.78
C ARG A 459 -3.52 17.54 -0.79
N LEU A 460 -2.64 17.48 -1.79
CA LEU A 460 -1.59 16.46 -1.89
C LEU A 460 -0.57 16.58 -0.76
N ALA A 461 -0.14 17.81 -0.45
CA ALA A 461 0.77 18.05 0.66
C ALA A 461 0.17 17.60 2.00
N GLN A 462 -1.13 17.81 2.21
CA GLN A 462 -1.83 17.30 3.40
C GLN A 462 -1.96 15.78 3.37
N ALA A 463 -2.36 15.18 2.23
CA ALA A 463 -2.49 13.72 2.09
C ALA A 463 -1.13 13.01 2.33
N ASN A 464 -0.03 13.58 1.84
CA ASN A 464 1.32 13.04 2.08
C ASN A 464 1.74 13.14 3.54
N ARG A 465 1.45 14.27 4.23
CA ARG A 465 1.69 14.37 5.68
C ARG A 465 0.90 13.31 6.43
N ASP A 466 -0.40 13.18 6.12
CA ASP A 466 -1.26 12.21 6.76
C ASP A 466 -0.82 10.78 6.51
N TYR A 467 -0.46 10.43 5.27
CA TYR A 467 0.09 9.13 4.91
C TYR A 467 1.37 8.82 5.69
N TYR A 468 2.33 9.76 5.71
CA TYR A 468 3.60 9.55 6.39
C TYR A 468 3.43 9.47 7.91
N GLU A 469 2.79 10.47 8.53
CA GLU A 469 2.73 10.58 9.99
C GLU A 469 1.77 9.56 10.64
N LYS A 470 0.67 9.24 9.94
CA LYS A 470 -0.40 8.40 10.51
C LYS A 470 -0.31 6.94 10.07
N PHE A 471 0.36 6.65 8.97
CA PHE A 471 0.44 5.31 8.42
C PHE A 471 1.88 4.81 8.28
N ARG A 472 2.69 5.43 7.41
CA ARG A 472 4.00 4.89 7.05
C ARG A 472 4.98 4.90 8.24
N LYS A 473 5.09 6.04 8.93
CA LYS A 473 6.01 6.19 10.05
C LYS A 473 5.70 5.26 11.23
N PRO A 474 4.46 5.14 11.74
CA PRO A 474 4.16 4.20 12.82
C PRO A 474 4.48 2.74 12.48
N LEU A 475 4.25 2.33 11.23
CA LEU A 475 4.59 0.97 10.77
C LEU A 475 6.11 0.78 10.66
N LEU A 476 6.85 1.78 10.16
CA LEU A 476 8.32 1.73 10.11
C LEU A 476 8.94 1.68 11.51
N ASP A 477 8.46 2.53 12.42
CA ASP A 477 8.96 2.61 13.80
C ASP A 477 8.75 1.29 14.56
N LYS A 478 7.70 0.53 14.23
CA LYS A 478 7.39 -0.77 14.83
C LYS A 478 7.92 -1.97 14.02
N GLY A 479 8.64 -1.74 12.92
CA GLY A 479 9.12 -2.81 12.03
C GLY A 479 7.99 -3.56 11.30
N LEU A 480 6.81 -2.94 11.19
CA LEU A 480 5.60 -3.52 10.60
C LEU A 480 5.37 -3.08 9.14
N PHE A 481 6.18 -2.17 8.62
CA PHE A 481 6.08 -1.79 7.22
C PHE A 481 6.53 -2.95 6.33
N PRO A 482 5.77 -3.34 5.29
CA PRO A 482 6.08 -4.51 4.48
C PRO A 482 7.44 -4.36 3.76
N GLN A 483 8.16 -5.46 3.56
CA GLN A 483 9.44 -5.50 2.86
C GLN A 483 9.30 -5.15 1.38
N THR A 484 8.13 -5.42 0.79
CA THR A 484 7.76 -4.93 -0.55
C THR A 484 6.34 -4.39 -0.52
N PHE A 485 6.16 -3.24 -1.13
CA PHE A 485 4.87 -2.59 -1.31
C PHE A 485 4.73 -2.19 -2.77
N ASP A 486 3.81 -2.80 -3.49
CA ASP A 486 3.56 -2.54 -4.89
C ASP A 486 2.11 -2.11 -5.07
N ALA A 487 1.91 -0.88 -5.55
CA ALA A 487 0.61 -0.32 -5.85
C ALA A 487 0.36 -0.33 -7.35
N ARG A 488 -0.86 -0.66 -7.76
CA ARG A 488 -1.26 -0.73 -9.16
C ARG A 488 -2.66 -0.22 -9.35
N SER A 489 -2.92 0.25 -10.55
CA SER A 489 -4.26 0.63 -10.96
C SER A 489 -4.62 0.03 -12.32
N SER A 490 -5.88 -0.34 -12.48
CA SER A 490 -6.42 -0.88 -13.73
C SER A 490 -7.89 -0.51 -13.91
N ALA A 491 -8.49 -0.93 -15.00
CA ALA A 491 -9.95 -0.81 -15.17
C ALA A 491 -10.73 -1.67 -14.16
N ALA A 492 -10.11 -2.72 -13.61
CA ALA A 492 -10.70 -3.59 -12.60
C ALA A 492 -10.64 -2.99 -11.18
N GLY A 493 -9.76 -2.02 -10.92
CA GLY A 493 -9.64 -1.37 -9.63
C GLY A 493 -8.20 -1.02 -9.25
N LEU A 494 -8.01 -0.74 -7.97
CA LEU A 494 -6.69 -0.60 -7.34
C LEU A 494 -6.26 -1.95 -6.79
N LEU A 495 -4.97 -2.24 -6.89
CA LEU A 495 -4.35 -3.42 -6.33
C LEU A 495 -3.10 -3.02 -5.56
N PHE A 496 -3.01 -3.46 -4.30
CA PHE A 496 -1.82 -3.34 -3.46
C PHE A 496 -1.32 -4.74 -3.15
N VAL A 497 -0.06 -4.99 -3.47
CA VAL A 497 0.58 -6.30 -3.32
C VAL A 497 1.78 -6.15 -2.41
N MET A 498 1.76 -6.85 -1.28
CA MET A 498 2.76 -6.67 -0.24
C MET A 498 3.34 -8.00 0.21
N ARG A 499 4.59 -7.96 0.65
CA ARG A 499 5.25 -9.05 1.36
C ARG A 499 5.63 -8.57 2.75
N GLN A 500 5.11 -9.26 3.76
CA GLN A 500 5.38 -9.02 5.17
C GLN A 500 5.97 -10.27 5.79
N TYR A 501 7.22 -10.23 6.23
CA TYR A 501 7.88 -11.33 6.92
C TYR A 501 8.97 -10.81 7.87
N GLU A 502 9.27 -11.58 8.90
CA GLU A 502 10.39 -11.30 9.78
C GLU A 502 11.73 -11.67 9.12
N GLN A 503 12.82 -11.13 9.65
CA GLN A 503 14.15 -11.56 9.25
C GLN A 503 14.30 -13.09 9.47
N GLY A 504 14.59 -13.82 8.40
CA GLY A 504 14.62 -15.29 8.43
C GLY A 504 13.27 -15.99 8.32
N GLY A 505 12.18 -15.25 8.31
CA GLY A 505 10.82 -15.78 8.14
C GLY A 505 10.48 -16.13 6.69
N ILE A 506 9.34 -16.79 6.53
CA ILE A 506 8.79 -17.20 5.23
C ILE A 506 7.54 -16.38 4.97
N ALA A 507 7.43 -15.79 3.77
CA ALA A 507 6.17 -15.22 3.28
C ALA A 507 5.23 -16.32 2.75
N ALA A 508 4.21 -15.98 1.96
CA ALA A 508 3.33 -17.02 1.41
C ALA A 508 4.09 -17.93 0.43
N THR A 509 3.79 -19.22 0.51
CA THR A 509 4.29 -20.25 -0.43
C THR A 509 3.23 -20.68 -1.43
N THR A 510 2.00 -20.21 -1.25
CA THR A 510 0.84 -20.49 -2.11
C THR A 510 0.17 -19.19 -2.51
N SER A 511 -0.48 -19.19 -3.67
CA SER A 511 -1.28 -18.04 -4.12
C SER A 511 -2.59 -17.93 -3.33
N PRO A 512 -3.13 -16.73 -3.15
CA PRO A 512 -4.43 -16.56 -2.53
C PRO A 512 -5.53 -17.19 -3.39
N PRO A 513 -6.63 -17.63 -2.78
CA PRO A 513 -7.78 -18.14 -3.52
C PRO A 513 -8.47 -17.02 -4.29
N ASP A 514 -9.01 -17.36 -5.47
CA ASP A 514 -9.83 -16.43 -6.24
C ASP A 514 -11.08 -16.02 -5.47
N LEU A 515 -11.39 -14.74 -5.45
CA LEU A 515 -12.65 -14.20 -4.97
C LEU A 515 -13.57 -13.79 -6.10
N ALA A 516 -14.86 -13.83 -5.82
CA ALA A 516 -15.85 -13.30 -6.74
C ALA A 516 -15.66 -11.79 -6.92
N ALA A 517 -15.68 -11.33 -8.17
CA ALA A 517 -15.50 -9.93 -8.57
C ALA A 517 -16.65 -8.99 -8.09
N SER A 518 -17.46 -9.42 -7.13
CA SER A 518 -18.66 -8.71 -6.68
C SER A 518 -18.44 -7.77 -5.50
N ASP A 519 -17.29 -7.86 -4.83
CA ASP A 519 -17.03 -7.11 -3.60
C ASP A 519 -16.29 -5.81 -3.91
N ASP A 520 -16.64 -4.74 -3.21
CA ASP A 520 -16.03 -3.42 -3.43
C ASP A 520 -14.66 -3.33 -2.82
N ILE A 521 -14.49 -4.06 -1.76
CA ILE A 521 -13.25 -4.19 -1.07
C ILE A 521 -12.99 -5.68 -0.78
N VAL A 522 -11.73 -6.32 -1.03
CA VAL A 522 -11.34 -7.67 -0.61
C VAL A 522 -9.92 -7.69 -0.04
N VAL A 523 -9.63 -8.24 1.10
CA VAL A 523 -8.31 -8.45 1.72
C VAL A 523 -7.96 -9.92 1.69
N SER A 524 -6.83 -10.25 1.10
CA SER A 524 -6.26 -11.59 1.22
C SER A 524 -5.03 -11.52 2.11
N ALA A 525 -5.08 -12.15 3.25
CA ALA A 525 -3.98 -12.24 4.19
C ALA A 525 -3.57 -13.70 4.38
N HIS A 526 -2.31 -14.00 4.10
CA HIS A 526 -1.73 -15.29 4.46
C HIS A 526 -1.35 -15.30 5.93
N GLU A 527 -1.49 -16.43 6.60
CA GLU A 527 -1.14 -16.59 8.02
C GLU A 527 0.28 -16.10 8.35
N SER A 528 1.24 -16.20 7.41
CA SER A 528 2.61 -15.73 7.61
C SER A 528 2.69 -14.22 7.82
N ALA A 529 1.87 -13.40 7.14
CA ALA A 529 1.84 -11.95 7.33
C ALA A 529 1.30 -11.58 8.72
N ILE A 530 0.23 -12.27 9.14
CA ILE A 530 -0.38 -12.07 10.46
C ILE A 530 0.61 -12.47 11.56
N ASN A 531 1.24 -13.65 11.41
CA ASN A 531 2.18 -14.18 12.38
C ASN A 531 3.43 -13.31 12.51
N ALA A 532 3.99 -12.82 11.39
CA ALA A 532 5.12 -11.88 11.39
C ALA A 532 4.76 -10.56 12.11
N THR A 533 3.57 -10.03 11.86
CA THR A 533 3.08 -8.83 12.54
C THR A 533 2.93 -9.05 14.04
N MET A 534 2.32 -10.17 14.46
CA MET A 534 2.14 -10.50 15.88
C MET A 534 3.49 -10.73 16.59
N SER A 535 4.44 -11.34 15.91
CA SER A 535 5.78 -11.56 16.43
C SER A 535 6.52 -10.23 16.64
N ALA A 536 6.54 -9.36 15.64
CA ALA A 536 7.16 -8.04 15.74
C ALA A 536 6.58 -7.18 16.89
N MET A 537 5.28 -7.33 17.17
CA MET A 537 4.62 -6.58 18.24
C MET A 537 4.82 -7.18 19.62
N LEU A 538 4.87 -8.52 19.76
CA LEU A 538 4.65 -9.17 21.03
C LEU A 538 5.81 -10.07 21.50
N ALA A 539 6.75 -10.47 20.63
CA ALA A 539 7.79 -11.45 20.96
C ALA A 539 8.61 -11.03 22.16
N GLY A 540 8.59 -11.86 23.24
CA GLY A 540 9.35 -11.66 24.46
C GLY A 540 8.88 -10.49 25.34
N ARG A 541 7.91 -9.71 24.92
CA ARG A 541 7.38 -8.56 25.67
C ARG A 541 6.47 -8.98 26.81
N THR A 542 6.40 -8.14 27.83
CA THR A 542 5.35 -8.19 28.85
C THR A 542 4.41 -7.03 28.56
N VAL A 543 3.16 -7.34 28.20
CA VAL A 543 2.17 -6.39 27.75
C VAL A 543 0.93 -6.51 28.61
N ASN A 544 0.40 -5.39 29.08
CA ASN A 544 -0.90 -5.36 29.73
C ASN A 544 -2.02 -5.02 28.72
N ARG A 545 -3.27 -5.34 29.10
CA ARG A 545 -4.43 -5.13 28.22
C ARG A 545 -4.55 -3.67 27.73
N ASP A 546 -4.38 -2.74 28.64
CA ASP A 546 -4.67 -1.33 28.33
C ASP A 546 -3.59 -0.77 27.39
N GLU A 547 -2.32 -1.14 27.61
CA GLU A 547 -1.20 -0.86 26.69
C GLU A 547 -1.41 -1.51 25.32
N PHE A 548 -1.86 -2.76 25.27
CA PHE A 548 -2.16 -3.44 24.02
C PHE A 548 -3.30 -2.77 23.25
N ILE A 549 -4.36 -2.36 23.92
CA ILE A 549 -5.49 -1.64 23.31
C ILE A 549 -5.02 -0.28 22.78
N GLU A 550 -4.16 0.43 23.52
CA GLU A 550 -3.60 1.71 23.11
C GLU A 550 -2.72 1.52 21.85
N GLU A 551 -1.81 0.54 21.84
CA GLU A 551 -0.97 0.23 20.68
C GLU A 551 -1.79 -0.15 19.43
N ILE A 552 -2.86 -0.92 19.59
CA ILE A 552 -3.78 -1.23 18.49
C ILE A 552 -4.54 0.03 18.05
N GLY A 553 -4.97 0.86 18.99
CA GLY A 553 -5.61 2.14 18.69
C GLY A 553 -4.70 3.10 17.92
N GLU A 554 -3.41 3.12 18.24
CA GLU A 554 -2.41 3.88 17.49
C GLU A 554 -2.23 3.35 16.06
N LEU A 555 -2.18 2.02 15.89
CA LEU A 555 -2.05 1.38 14.58
C LEU A 555 -3.28 1.56 13.70
N LEU A 556 -4.47 1.42 14.28
CA LEU A 556 -5.74 1.50 13.56
C LEU A 556 -6.31 2.93 13.51
N GLY A 557 -5.71 3.87 14.26
CA GLY A 557 -6.20 5.24 14.42
C GLY A 557 -7.38 5.39 15.39
N GLU A 558 -8.01 4.29 15.79
CA GLU A 558 -9.05 4.22 16.83
C GLU A 558 -9.03 2.84 17.51
N VAL A 559 -9.47 2.80 18.76
CA VAL A 559 -9.68 1.53 19.46
C VAL A 559 -10.99 0.91 18.96
N PRO A 560 -10.96 -0.34 18.43
CA PRO A 560 -12.20 -1.04 18.06
C PRO A 560 -13.14 -1.19 19.24
N GLU A 561 -14.44 -0.92 19.07
CA GLU A 561 -15.44 -1.02 20.14
C GLU A 561 -15.46 -2.40 20.83
N GLN A 562 -15.18 -3.46 20.07
CA GLN A 562 -15.11 -4.83 20.59
C GLN A 562 -13.93 -5.05 21.53
N MET A 563 -12.90 -4.19 21.49
CA MET A 563 -11.72 -4.24 22.35
C MET A 563 -11.85 -3.31 23.58
N VAL A 564 -12.87 -2.45 23.64
CA VAL A 564 -13.13 -1.61 24.79
C VAL A 564 -13.63 -2.48 25.94
N PRO A 565 -12.88 -2.61 27.06
CA PRO A 565 -13.30 -3.46 28.17
C PRO A 565 -14.45 -2.82 28.96
N PRO A 566 -15.29 -3.65 29.61
CA PRO A 566 -16.22 -3.16 30.63
C PRO A 566 -15.49 -2.43 31.76
N GLU A 567 -16.10 -1.41 32.36
CA GLU A 567 -15.50 -0.57 33.44
C GLU A 567 -15.04 -1.37 34.67
N ASP A 568 -15.64 -2.52 34.95
CA ASP A 568 -15.40 -3.37 36.14
C ASP A 568 -14.45 -4.56 35.82
N GLU A 569 -13.91 -4.66 34.62
CA GLU A 569 -13.02 -5.75 34.25
C GLU A 569 -11.56 -5.41 34.56
N ARG A 570 -10.92 -6.22 35.45
CA ARG A 570 -9.50 -6.04 35.80
C ARG A 570 -8.63 -6.24 34.57
N SER A 571 -7.61 -5.38 34.41
CA SER A 571 -6.62 -5.52 33.34
C SER A 571 -5.83 -6.82 33.50
N TRP A 572 -5.59 -7.50 32.39
CA TRP A 572 -4.67 -8.63 32.35
C TRP A 572 -3.28 -8.24 31.89
N THR A 573 -2.29 -8.99 32.31
CA THR A 573 -0.92 -8.85 31.81
C THR A 573 -0.41 -10.21 31.36
N ILE A 574 0.24 -10.26 30.20
CA ILE A 574 0.83 -11.45 29.62
C ILE A 574 2.29 -11.18 29.33
N LYS A 575 3.19 -12.07 29.82
CA LYS A 575 4.56 -12.15 29.33
C LYS A 575 4.57 -13.14 28.18
N PHE A 576 4.69 -12.64 26.96
CA PHE A 576 4.65 -13.44 25.74
C PHE A 576 5.91 -14.28 25.54
N ALA A 577 5.79 -15.38 24.83
CA ALA A 577 6.94 -16.19 24.42
C ALA A 577 7.83 -15.38 23.43
N PRO A 578 9.16 -15.62 23.45
CA PRO A 578 10.10 -14.90 22.57
C PRO A 578 10.02 -15.38 21.10
N VAL A 579 9.40 -16.52 20.84
CA VAL A 579 9.22 -17.09 19.50
C VAL A 579 7.76 -17.42 19.32
N ASP A 580 7.18 -17.01 18.19
CA ASP A 580 5.77 -17.25 17.83
C ASP A 580 4.78 -16.90 18.96
N PRO A 581 4.84 -15.69 19.54
CA PRO A 581 4.03 -15.33 20.72
C PRO A 581 2.53 -15.49 20.47
N VAL A 582 2.09 -15.13 19.28
CA VAL A 582 0.72 -15.32 18.80
C VAL A 582 0.79 -15.84 17.37
N THR A 583 0.13 -16.94 17.08
CA THR A 583 0.04 -17.51 15.74
C THR A 583 -1.39 -17.73 15.31
N VAL A 584 -1.66 -17.42 14.06
CA VAL A 584 -2.92 -17.74 13.38
C VAL A 584 -2.64 -18.81 12.34
N ARG A 585 -3.52 -19.79 12.24
CA ARG A 585 -3.48 -20.82 11.21
C ARG A 585 -4.85 -20.95 10.58
N ALA A 586 -4.89 -20.88 9.26
CA ALA A 586 -6.08 -21.14 8.47
C ALA A 586 -6.03 -22.54 7.87
N ASP A 587 -6.99 -23.39 8.22
CA ASP A 587 -7.08 -24.78 7.74
C ASP A 587 -8.52 -25.07 7.27
N GLY A 588 -8.75 -24.93 5.99
CA GLY A 588 -10.10 -25.01 5.41
C GLY A 588 -11.01 -23.93 6.01
N GLU A 589 -12.14 -24.34 6.59
CA GLU A 589 -13.11 -23.39 7.19
C GLU A 589 -12.75 -22.99 8.63
N LEU A 590 -11.69 -23.56 9.19
CA LEU A 590 -11.32 -23.36 10.59
C LEU A 590 -10.12 -22.42 10.69
N VAL A 591 -10.23 -21.45 11.58
CA VAL A 591 -9.14 -20.54 11.96
C VAL A 591 -8.75 -20.81 13.40
N THR A 592 -7.49 -21.18 13.59
CA THR A 592 -6.92 -21.47 14.92
C THR A 592 -5.98 -20.34 15.31
N LEU A 593 -6.26 -19.69 16.43
CA LEU A 593 -5.39 -18.72 17.09
C LEU A 593 -4.71 -19.38 18.27
N VAL A 594 -3.39 -19.25 18.41
CA VAL A 594 -2.64 -19.73 19.57
C VAL A 594 -1.86 -18.58 20.19
N ILE A 595 -2.11 -18.30 21.45
CA ILE A 595 -1.37 -17.32 22.26
C ILE A 595 -0.42 -18.08 23.18
N ARG A 596 0.86 -17.84 23.12
CA ARG A 596 1.91 -18.46 23.93
C ARG A 596 2.42 -17.47 24.97
N GLY A 597 2.06 -17.70 26.22
CA GLY A 597 2.51 -16.88 27.33
C GLY A 597 3.37 -17.67 28.31
N LEU A 598 4.43 -17.03 28.80
CA LEU A 598 5.31 -17.54 29.85
C LEU A 598 4.76 -17.23 31.25
N SER A 599 3.92 -16.20 31.37
CA SER A 599 3.29 -15.78 32.61
C SER A 599 2.00 -15.04 32.31
N PHE A 600 0.99 -15.25 33.17
CA PHE A 600 -0.32 -14.62 33.08
C PHE A 600 -0.74 -14.13 34.47
N TYR A 601 -1.18 -12.90 34.60
CA TYR A 601 -1.73 -12.37 35.85
C TYR A 601 -2.72 -11.22 35.58
N SER A 602 -3.58 -10.96 36.54
CA SER A 602 -4.49 -9.82 36.50
C SER A 602 -3.97 -8.72 37.46
N GLU A 603 -4.40 -7.52 37.24
CA GLU A 603 -4.05 -6.39 38.12
C GLU A 603 -4.31 -6.70 39.60
N GLY A 604 -3.28 -6.56 40.44
CA GLY A 604 -3.31 -6.87 41.87
C GLY A 604 -3.02 -8.32 42.24
N ASP A 605 -2.83 -9.22 41.28
CA ASP A 605 -2.46 -10.62 41.53
C ASP A 605 -0.93 -10.83 41.35
N GLU A 606 -0.39 -11.88 41.98
CA GLU A 606 1.00 -12.29 41.69
C GLU A 606 1.09 -13.01 40.35
N PRO A 607 2.23 -12.83 39.59
CA PRO A 607 2.42 -13.52 38.32
C PRO A 607 2.39 -15.04 38.44
N ASP A 608 1.52 -15.69 37.70
CA ASP A 608 1.54 -17.16 37.50
C ASP A 608 2.64 -17.49 36.48
N ASN A 609 3.87 -17.73 36.93
CA ASN A 609 5.02 -18.07 36.09
C ASN A 609 4.98 -19.51 35.58
N VAL A 610 3.87 -19.89 34.96
CA VAL A 610 3.64 -21.20 34.34
C VAL A 610 3.36 -20.96 32.85
N PRO A 611 4.22 -21.45 31.95
CA PRO A 611 3.98 -21.34 30.52
C PRO A 611 2.68 -22.02 30.11
N MET A 612 1.84 -21.29 29.36
CA MET A 612 0.55 -21.81 28.87
C MET A 612 0.31 -21.39 27.44
N ASN A 613 -0.28 -22.25 26.65
CA ASN A 613 -0.83 -21.97 25.33
C ASN A 613 -2.34 -21.83 25.43
N ILE A 614 -2.85 -20.66 25.01
CA ILE A 614 -4.29 -20.43 24.86
C ILE A 614 -4.62 -20.67 23.39
N THR A 615 -5.42 -21.69 23.12
CA THR A 615 -5.84 -22.01 21.75
C THR A 615 -7.31 -21.69 21.59
N VAL A 616 -7.63 -20.89 20.60
CA VAL A 616 -9.01 -20.53 20.23
C VAL A 616 -9.26 -20.94 18.79
N LYS A 617 -10.39 -21.59 18.54
CA LYS A 617 -10.78 -22.00 17.19
C LYS A 617 -12.09 -21.33 16.80
N TYR A 618 -12.10 -20.69 15.64
CA TYR A 618 -13.28 -20.09 15.04
C TYR A 618 -13.59 -20.74 13.69
N ARG A 619 -14.88 -20.89 13.42
CA ARG A 619 -15.40 -21.23 12.11
C ARG A 619 -16.20 -20.05 11.58
N PHE A 620 -15.92 -19.63 10.36
CA PHE A 620 -16.75 -18.65 9.69
C PHE A 620 -18.00 -19.32 9.12
N VAL A 621 -19.16 -18.75 9.47
CA VAL A 621 -20.46 -19.20 8.98
C VAL A 621 -21.08 -18.03 8.23
N GLN A 622 -21.42 -18.27 6.96
CA GLN A 622 -22.11 -17.31 6.12
C GLN A 622 -23.55 -17.76 5.92
N ASN A 623 -24.51 -16.85 6.10
CA ASN A 623 -25.90 -17.15 5.83
C ASN A 623 -26.13 -17.24 4.32
N PRO A 624 -26.49 -18.42 3.76
CA PRO A 624 -26.62 -18.59 2.31
C PRO A 624 -27.81 -17.83 1.70
N ALA A 625 -28.73 -17.33 2.52
CA ALA A 625 -29.88 -16.53 2.07
C ALA A 625 -29.66 -15.02 2.20
N GLY A 626 -28.52 -14.59 2.76
CA GLY A 626 -28.31 -13.21 3.13
C GLY A 626 -27.27 -12.50 2.25
N PHE A 627 -27.57 -11.25 1.98
CA PHE A 627 -26.65 -10.20 1.52
C PHE A 627 -26.88 -8.96 2.38
N GLN A 628 -27.03 -9.16 3.69
CA GLN A 628 -27.29 -8.08 4.66
C GLN A 628 -26.16 -7.99 5.70
N PRO A 629 -25.94 -6.81 6.29
CA PRO A 629 -25.00 -6.67 7.40
C PRO A 629 -25.28 -7.66 8.52
N GLY A 630 -24.24 -8.35 9.04
CA GLY A 630 -24.37 -9.36 10.08
C GLY A 630 -24.56 -10.80 9.57
N ASP A 631 -24.61 -11.04 8.27
CA ASP A 631 -24.75 -12.40 7.71
C ASP A 631 -23.49 -13.25 7.83
N VAL A 632 -22.33 -12.62 8.05
CA VAL A 632 -21.08 -13.33 8.33
C VAL A 632 -20.84 -13.34 9.83
N VAL A 633 -20.75 -14.53 10.40
CA VAL A 633 -20.54 -14.75 11.83
C VAL A 633 -19.34 -15.69 12.01
N ALA A 634 -18.40 -15.30 12.87
CA ALA A 634 -17.37 -16.23 13.33
C ALA A 634 -17.85 -16.89 14.63
N ARG A 635 -18.05 -18.21 14.60
CA ARG A 635 -18.45 -19.01 15.76
C ARG A 635 -17.26 -19.68 16.38
N ARG A 636 -17.07 -19.48 17.70
CA ARG A 636 -16.04 -20.16 18.45
C ARG A 636 -16.42 -21.62 18.66
N GLU A 637 -15.59 -22.52 18.12
CA GLU A 637 -15.75 -23.96 18.28
C GLU A 637 -15.03 -24.52 19.51
N ASP A 638 -13.87 -23.89 19.85
CA ASP A 638 -13.06 -24.38 20.97
C ASP A 638 -12.29 -23.25 21.64
N LEU A 639 -12.04 -23.37 22.94
CA LEU A 639 -11.15 -22.53 23.73
C LEU A 639 -10.47 -23.39 24.79
N THR A 640 -9.18 -23.62 24.62
CA THR A 640 -8.37 -24.39 25.57
C THR A 640 -7.24 -23.57 26.15
N ALA A 641 -6.78 -23.92 27.33
CA ALA A 641 -5.59 -23.38 27.98
C ALA A 641 -4.79 -24.57 28.52
N LEU A 642 -3.62 -24.82 27.92
CA LEU A 642 -2.82 -26.02 28.20
C LEU A 642 -1.32 -25.66 28.25
N PRO A 643 -0.50 -26.39 29.06
CA PRO A 643 0.95 -26.26 28.99
C PRO A 643 1.49 -26.57 27.59
N PRO A 644 2.63 -25.95 27.16
CA PRO A 644 3.21 -26.20 25.83
C PRO A 644 3.55 -27.67 25.54
N ASP A 645 3.92 -28.43 26.57
CA ASP A 645 4.33 -29.84 26.52
C ASP A 645 3.20 -30.82 26.82
N TYR A 646 1.96 -30.35 26.91
CA TYR A 646 0.80 -31.21 27.20
C TYR A 646 0.60 -32.25 26.10
N GLN A 647 0.44 -33.50 26.53
CA GLN A 647 0.05 -34.63 25.67
C GLN A 647 -1.39 -35.03 25.94
N GLU A 648 -2.12 -35.36 24.89
CA GLU A 648 -3.53 -35.78 25.02
C GLU A 648 -3.69 -36.97 25.95
N GLY A 649 -4.59 -36.85 26.92
CA GLY A 649 -4.80 -37.84 27.97
C GLY A 649 -3.90 -37.68 29.20
N GLN A 650 -2.98 -36.76 29.24
CA GLN A 650 -2.16 -36.50 30.42
C GLN A 650 -2.97 -35.87 31.55
N VAL A 651 -2.77 -36.37 32.78
CA VAL A 651 -3.38 -35.81 33.99
C VAL A 651 -2.54 -34.62 34.46
N LEU A 652 -3.12 -33.41 34.40
CA LEU A 652 -2.46 -32.20 34.87
C LEU A 652 -2.52 -32.07 36.40
N PRO A 653 -1.47 -31.52 37.05
CA PRO A 653 -1.51 -31.16 38.47
C PRO A 653 -2.67 -30.23 38.79
N LEU A 654 -3.19 -30.29 40.02
CA LEU A 654 -4.37 -29.52 40.44
C LEU A 654 -4.16 -27.98 40.26
N ALA A 655 -2.96 -27.49 40.57
CA ALA A 655 -2.60 -26.07 40.38
C ALA A 655 -2.71 -25.63 38.92
N ILE A 656 -2.14 -26.42 37.98
CA ILE A 656 -2.22 -26.18 36.55
C ILE A 656 -3.65 -26.27 36.04
N THR A 657 -4.43 -27.25 36.52
CA THR A 657 -5.86 -27.38 36.20
C THR A 657 -6.65 -26.15 36.67
N GLY A 658 -6.31 -25.61 37.84
CA GLY A 658 -6.90 -24.37 38.37
C GLY A 658 -6.58 -23.14 37.51
N LEU A 659 -5.30 -22.99 37.14
CA LEU A 659 -4.85 -21.92 36.22
C LEU A 659 -5.54 -22.04 34.86
N ALA A 660 -5.54 -23.22 34.25
CA ALA A 660 -6.19 -23.48 32.98
C ALA A 660 -7.68 -23.10 32.97
N ARG A 661 -8.38 -23.36 34.07
CA ARG A 661 -9.79 -22.97 34.24
C ARG A 661 -9.94 -21.44 34.31
N ARG A 662 -9.10 -20.74 35.09
CA ARG A 662 -9.12 -19.28 35.19
C ARG A 662 -8.86 -18.64 33.82
N LEU A 663 -7.80 -19.09 33.12
CA LEU A 663 -7.47 -18.59 31.81
C LEU A 663 -8.61 -18.79 30.81
N ARG A 664 -9.21 -19.99 30.74
CA ARG A 664 -10.38 -20.21 29.87
C ARG A 664 -11.56 -19.32 30.21
N THR A 665 -11.81 -19.03 31.48
CA THR A 665 -12.88 -18.10 31.89
C THR A 665 -12.60 -16.68 31.46
N ASN A 666 -11.37 -16.19 31.65
CA ASN A 666 -10.98 -14.84 31.31
C ASN A 666 -10.93 -14.63 29.79
N PHE A 667 -10.23 -15.51 29.08
CA PHE A 667 -10.16 -15.45 27.61
C PHE A 667 -11.51 -15.73 26.93
N GLY A 668 -12.43 -16.47 27.60
CA GLY A 668 -13.80 -16.67 27.14
C GLY A 668 -14.62 -15.39 27.08
N LYS A 669 -14.28 -14.38 27.86
CA LYS A 669 -14.91 -13.05 27.79
C LYS A 669 -14.37 -12.24 26.61
N THR A 670 -13.05 -12.31 26.37
CA THR A 670 -12.39 -11.62 25.27
C THR A 670 -12.74 -12.27 23.92
N PHE A 671 -12.62 -13.58 23.85
CA PHE A 671 -12.97 -14.36 22.65
C PHE A 671 -14.42 -14.84 22.76
N LYS A 672 -15.36 -14.02 22.35
CA LYS A 672 -16.81 -14.29 22.42
C LYS A 672 -17.18 -15.56 21.63
N GLU A 673 -18.31 -16.19 21.99
CA GLU A 673 -18.80 -17.39 21.29
C GLU A 673 -19.22 -17.08 19.85
N GLU A 674 -19.70 -15.88 19.61
CA GLU A 674 -20.02 -15.37 18.27
C GLU A 674 -19.45 -13.97 18.10
N LEU A 675 -18.78 -13.75 16.95
CA LEU A 675 -18.34 -12.44 16.49
C LEU A 675 -19.13 -12.12 15.23
N ILE A 676 -19.92 -11.04 15.29
CA ILE A 676 -20.74 -10.56 14.20
C ILE A 676 -20.03 -9.34 13.60
N ALA A 677 -19.85 -9.34 12.30
CA ALA A 677 -19.29 -8.20 11.58
C ALA A 677 -20.39 -7.13 11.40
N GLU A 678 -20.26 -6.02 12.10
CA GLU A 678 -21.15 -4.88 11.97
C GLU A 678 -20.80 -4.04 10.74
N SER A 679 -21.81 -3.38 10.16
CA SER A 679 -21.57 -2.39 9.10
C SER A 679 -20.95 -1.13 9.69
N ARG A 680 -20.08 -0.48 8.90
CA ARG A 680 -19.43 0.77 9.31
C ARG A 680 -19.57 1.84 8.23
N PRO A 681 -19.87 3.09 8.61
CA PRO A 681 -19.92 4.18 7.66
C PRO A 681 -18.53 4.47 7.09
N LEU A 682 -18.48 4.70 5.79
CA LEU A 682 -17.27 5.23 5.18
C LEU A 682 -17.07 6.69 5.58
N PRO A 683 -15.82 7.13 5.77
CA PRO A 683 -15.57 8.47 6.25
C PRO A 683 -15.64 9.53 5.16
N ASP A 684 -15.89 10.77 5.60
CA ASP A 684 -15.75 12.01 4.82
C ASP A 684 -16.34 11.90 3.40
N ARG A 685 -15.49 11.99 2.39
CA ARG A 685 -15.89 12.01 0.99
C ARG A 685 -16.40 10.67 0.46
N TRP A 686 -16.00 9.57 1.09
CA TRP A 686 -16.49 8.24 0.74
C TRP A 686 -17.85 7.91 1.37
N ALA A 687 -18.34 8.72 2.30
CA ALA A 687 -19.66 8.52 2.92
C ALA A 687 -20.80 8.42 1.90
N GLN A 688 -20.64 9.03 0.73
CA GLN A 688 -21.60 8.91 -0.38
C GLN A 688 -21.68 7.50 -0.99
N ALA A 689 -20.65 6.67 -0.80
CA ALA A 689 -20.69 5.28 -1.25
C ALA A 689 -21.49 4.36 -0.31
N GLY A 690 -21.92 4.87 0.87
CA GLY A 690 -22.71 4.14 1.85
C GLY A 690 -21.90 3.46 2.94
N ASP A 691 -22.55 2.59 3.70
CA ASP A 691 -21.90 1.84 4.78
C ASP A 691 -21.22 0.58 4.25
N MET A 692 -20.01 0.32 4.75
CA MET A 692 -19.27 -0.90 4.43
C MET A 692 -19.68 -2.03 5.38
N TRP A 693 -19.96 -3.19 4.85
CA TRP A 693 -20.27 -4.38 5.61
C TRP A 693 -19.54 -5.61 5.06
N LEU A 694 -19.13 -6.50 5.95
CA LEU A 694 -18.46 -7.75 5.58
C LEU A 694 -19.48 -8.66 4.88
N HIS A 695 -19.28 -8.86 3.58
CA HIS A 695 -20.19 -9.59 2.71
C HIS A 695 -19.79 -11.05 2.55
N ASN A 696 -18.48 -11.33 2.53
CA ASN A 696 -17.96 -12.64 2.23
C ASN A 696 -16.68 -12.93 3.04
N VAL A 697 -16.52 -14.17 3.50
CA VAL A 697 -15.27 -14.67 4.06
C VAL A 697 -14.97 -16.02 3.45
N LYS A 698 -13.76 -16.18 2.93
CA LYS A 698 -13.26 -17.44 2.40
C LYS A 698 -11.96 -17.77 3.12
N THR A 699 -11.90 -18.98 3.67
CA THR A 699 -10.69 -19.53 4.27
C THR A 699 -10.23 -20.73 3.47
N THR A 700 -8.95 -20.80 3.19
CA THR A 700 -8.28 -21.94 2.55
C THR A 700 -6.98 -22.20 3.29
N PRO A 701 -6.29 -23.32 3.08
CA PRO A 701 -5.04 -23.58 3.78
C PRO A 701 -4.06 -22.41 3.65
N GLY A 702 -3.70 -21.83 4.79
CA GLY A 702 -2.80 -20.67 4.90
C GLY A 702 -3.43 -19.30 4.61
N TRP A 703 -4.63 -19.22 4.01
CA TRP A 703 -5.20 -17.95 3.58
C TRP A 703 -6.54 -17.61 4.25
N LEU A 704 -6.64 -16.36 4.65
CA LEU A 704 -7.86 -15.70 5.10
C LEU A 704 -8.22 -14.63 4.08
N VAL A 705 -9.41 -14.71 3.54
CA VAL A 705 -9.87 -13.74 2.54
C VAL A 705 -11.22 -13.19 2.95
N PHE A 706 -11.28 -11.88 3.06
CA PHE A 706 -12.44 -11.12 3.49
C PHE A 706 -12.92 -10.24 2.35
N GLY A 707 -14.20 -10.21 2.07
CA GLY A 707 -14.83 -9.34 1.07
C GLY A 707 -15.85 -8.41 1.72
N TRP A 708 -15.75 -7.12 1.45
CA TRP A 708 -16.72 -6.12 1.90
C TRP A 708 -17.46 -5.50 0.74
N LYS A 709 -18.66 -5.01 1.02
CA LYS A 709 -19.52 -4.34 0.06
C LYS A 709 -20.02 -3.02 0.64
N ALA A 710 -20.06 -1.99 -0.19
CA ALA A 710 -20.72 -0.74 0.14
C ALA A 710 -22.23 -0.90 -0.11
N ALA A 711 -23.03 -0.68 0.93
CA ALA A 711 -24.47 -0.58 0.73
C ALA A 711 -24.78 0.84 0.24
N PRO A 712 -25.60 1.01 -0.84
CA PRO A 712 -26.02 2.33 -1.25
C PRO A 712 -26.68 3.01 -0.05
N SER A 713 -26.23 4.21 0.33
CA SER A 713 -26.89 4.98 1.37
C SER A 713 -28.36 5.12 0.95
N GLN A 714 -29.28 4.78 1.86
CA GLN A 714 -30.69 5.10 1.67
C GLN A 714 -30.81 6.62 1.77
N VAL A 715 -30.51 7.33 0.69
CA VAL A 715 -30.92 8.72 0.56
C VAL A 715 -32.45 8.67 0.56
N PRO A 716 -33.13 9.29 1.54
CA PRO A 716 -34.57 9.38 1.48
C PRO A 716 -34.93 10.02 0.13
N ASP A 717 -35.82 9.38 -0.61
CA ASP A 717 -36.38 9.96 -1.83
C ASP A 717 -36.80 11.39 -1.54
N VAL A 718 -36.02 12.36 -2.02
CA VAL A 718 -36.46 13.74 -2.06
C VAL A 718 -37.60 13.78 -3.07
N PRO A 719 -38.82 14.13 -2.67
CA PRO A 719 -39.95 14.12 -3.59
C PRO A 719 -39.66 15.08 -4.74
N THR A 720 -39.44 14.54 -5.91
CA THR A 720 -39.37 15.30 -7.16
C THR A 720 -40.80 15.72 -7.53
N ALA A 721 -41.27 16.85 -6.97
CA ALA A 721 -42.35 17.61 -7.59
C ALA A 721 -42.54 18.95 -6.85
N ILE A 722 -41.87 19.99 -7.29
CA ILE A 722 -42.47 21.31 -7.27
C ILE A 722 -42.89 21.58 -8.71
N VAL A 723 -44.13 21.25 -9.01
CA VAL A 723 -44.89 21.82 -10.14
C VAL A 723 -45.08 23.29 -9.78
N VAL A 724 -44.40 24.17 -10.48
CA VAL A 724 -44.72 25.59 -10.48
C VAL A 724 -45.94 25.74 -11.38
N GLU A 725 -47.11 25.93 -10.76
CA GLU A 725 -48.26 26.48 -11.47
C GLU A 725 -47.94 27.93 -11.84
N GLU A 726 -48.04 28.24 -13.13
CA GLU A 726 -48.04 29.59 -13.68
C GLU A 726 -49.36 30.29 -13.24
N GLU A 727 -49.28 31.47 -12.61
CA GLU A 727 -50.23 32.57 -12.68
C GLU A 727 -49.59 33.80 -13.32
#